data_ae4bd784bcb47f08c066e95d712b90f2
#
_entry.id   ae4bd784bcb47f08c066e95d712b90f2
#
_cell.length_a   1.000
_cell.length_b   1.000
_cell.length_c   1.000
_cell.angle_alpha   90.00
_cell.angle_beta   90.00
_cell.angle_gamma   90.00
#
_symmetry.space_group_name_H-M   'P 1'
#
loop_
_entity.id
_entity.type
_entity.pdbx_description
1 polymer ?
#
loop_
_entity_poly.entity_id
_entity_poly.type
_entity_poly.pdbx_seq_one_letter_code
_entity_poly.pdbx_strand_id
1 'polypeptide(L)'
;MTTEADAANELMRLARTIAHHNNRYHAEDAPEISDAEYDALVRRNNELEAAFPHLIRADSPNRLVGAAVEASPLAKVAHAVRMMSLDNAFAAEDVEEFAARVRRFLNLPGDAVVAMTAEDKIDGLSCSLRYEKGRLVQAATRGDGTVGEDVTANVRHIADIPQELPGDAPDVFEIRGEVYMSKSDFSALNERLMEEGRALAEQREQIFDPATVRQFANPRNAAAGSLRQKDASVTAARPLRFLAHGWGEVSALPADTQFGVMHALAGWGVPVSPLLARCDSVADLLAHYAEIERRRADMPYDIDGVVYKVDRLDWQARLGFVAKAPRWAIAHKFPAERAQTTLEAIDIQVGRTGKLTPVGRLTPVTVGGVVVSNVTLHNRDEIARLGVRPGDRIVVQRAGDVIPQVVDNLTRDTPRDPYIFPDHCPVCGSEAVAEEGEVDVRCTGGLICPAQKFERLRHFVSRGALDIEGLGEKSIQEFMDLGWLDEGPADIFRLKEHRDELLGREGWKETSVDKLIAAIEAKRQPDAARLLFGLGIRHIGAVTARDLLKGIGDIRRLPEKAEQLRAWTEANPQDPDESDGKYASRKLDAIKAILEVRADGIGPAVAEALSDFFHEPHNRALWDDLFSEVSPPLYVVETRESEVSGKTVVFTGKLETMSRDEAKAQAEALGAKAAGSVSAKTDLVVAGPGAGSKLKQAAALGIRVIDEAAWAEIVAASG
;
A
#
# COMPACT_ATOMS: atom_id res chain seq x y z
N MET A 1 -4.16 -29.43 9.34
CA MET A 1 -4.85 -29.16 8.05
C MET A 1 -5.62 -27.89 8.24
N THR A 2 -5.36 -26.87 7.43
CA THR A 2 -6.11 -25.60 7.48
C THR A 2 -7.56 -25.88 7.15
N THR A 3 -8.50 -25.45 8.00
CA THR A 3 -9.92 -25.60 7.70
C THR A 3 -10.33 -24.57 6.63
N GLU A 4 -11.48 -24.80 5.97
CA GLU A 4 -12.01 -23.87 4.95
C GLU A 4 -12.29 -22.46 5.54
N ALA A 5 -12.77 -22.43 6.79
CA ALA A 5 -13.01 -21.17 7.51
C ALA A 5 -11.69 -20.43 7.83
N ASP A 6 -10.65 -21.16 8.25
CA ASP A 6 -9.32 -20.60 8.49
C ASP A 6 -8.72 -20.05 7.19
N ALA A 7 -8.84 -20.80 6.10
CA ALA A 7 -8.38 -20.38 4.77
C ALA A 7 -9.07 -19.10 4.29
N ALA A 8 -10.39 -18.98 4.46
CA ALA A 8 -11.14 -17.79 4.10
C ALA A 8 -10.69 -16.54 4.90
N ASN A 9 -10.50 -16.71 6.22
CA ASN A 9 -10.02 -15.64 7.08
C ASN A 9 -8.57 -15.25 6.75
N GLU A 10 -7.72 -16.22 6.49
CA GLU A 10 -6.32 -15.99 6.12
C GLU A 10 -6.21 -15.28 4.76
N LEU A 11 -6.98 -15.70 3.75
CA LEU A 11 -7.04 -15.02 2.45
C LEU A 11 -7.50 -13.56 2.57
N MET A 12 -8.47 -13.28 3.45
CA MET A 12 -8.93 -11.91 3.69
C MET A 12 -7.82 -11.06 4.32
N ARG A 13 -7.09 -11.60 5.29
CA ARG A 13 -5.96 -10.92 5.93
C ARG A 13 -4.83 -10.68 4.94
N LEU A 14 -4.44 -11.70 4.17
CA LEU A 14 -3.38 -11.62 3.17
C LEU A 14 -3.70 -10.58 2.09
N ALA A 15 -4.93 -10.54 1.57
CA ALA A 15 -5.33 -9.55 0.57
C ALA A 15 -5.13 -8.11 1.08
N ARG A 16 -5.49 -7.80 2.32
CA ARG A 16 -5.32 -6.49 2.94
C ARG A 16 -3.84 -6.16 3.19
N THR A 17 -3.09 -7.11 3.74
CA THR A 17 -1.68 -6.94 4.06
C THR A 17 -0.86 -6.72 2.78
N ILE A 18 -1.08 -7.52 1.75
CA ILE A 18 -0.39 -7.40 0.46
C ILE A 18 -0.76 -6.07 -0.23
N ALA A 19 -2.04 -5.65 -0.19
CA ALA A 19 -2.46 -4.38 -0.74
C ALA A 19 -1.82 -3.18 -0.02
N HIS A 20 -1.70 -3.23 1.31
CA HIS A 20 -1.01 -2.22 2.10
C HIS A 20 0.46 -2.10 1.68
N HIS A 21 1.18 -3.22 1.64
CA HIS A 21 2.60 -3.21 1.26
C HIS A 21 2.82 -2.84 -0.20
N ASN A 22 1.92 -3.18 -1.10
CA ASN A 22 1.94 -2.69 -2.48
C ASN A 22 1.88 -1.15 -2.55
N ASN A 23 0.99 -0.54 -1.78
CA ASN A 23 0.88 0.91 -1.73
C ASN A 23 2.14 1.57 -1.17
N ARG A 24 2.67 1.03 -0.05
CA ARG A 24 3.92 1.50 0.56
C ARG A 24 5.09 1.41 -0.40
N TYR A 25 5.21 0.31 -1.13
CA TYR A 25 6.30 0.06 -2.06
C TYR A 25 6.20 0.87 -3.35
N HIS A 26 5.02 0.89 -4.01
CA HIS A 26 4.87 1.45 -5.34
C HIS A 26 4.39 2.91 -5.38
N ALA A 27 3.61 3.36 -4.39
CA ALA A 27 3.07 4.71 -4.36
C ALA A 27 3.85 5.65 -3.45
N GLU A 28 4.38 5.15 -2.34
CA GLU A 28 5.02 5.97 -1.32
C GLU A 28 6.55 5.85 -1.30
N ASP A 29 7.12 4.93 -2.10
CA ASP A 29 8.57 4.58 -2.11
C ASP A 29 9.14 4.37 -0.69
N ALA A 30 8.31 3.82 0.21
CA ALA A 30 8.60 3.63 1.63
C ALA A 30 8.17 2.22 2.08
N PRO A 31 8.83 1.15 1.57
CA PRO A 31 8.50 -0.23 1.93
C PRO A 31 8.66 -0.48 3.44
N GLU A 32 7.75 -1.27 4.01
CA GLU A 32 7.74 -1.65 5.43
C GLU A 32 8.17 -3.11 5.66
N ILE A 33 8.17 -3.92 4.61
CA ILE A 33 8.62 -5.31 4.62
C ILE A 33 9.59 -5.57 3.47
N SER A 34 10.36 -6.64 3.57
CA SER A 34 11.28 -7.07 2.51
C SER A 34 10.53 -7.68 1.32
N ASP A 35 11.17 -7.67 0.15
CA ASP A 35 10.65 -8.38 -1.03
C ASP A 35 10.43 -9.87 -0.73
N ALA A 36 11.32 -10.49 0.06
CA ALA A 36 11.18 -11.90 0.46
C ALA A 36 9.96 -12.13 1.36
N GLU A 37 9.66 -11.22 2.28
CA GLU A 37 8.44 -11.28 3.11
C GLU A 37 7.20 -11.01 2.26
N TYR A 38 7.27 -10.02 1.40
CA TYR A 38 6.20 -9.73 0.46
C TYR A 38 5.93 -10.96 -0.43
N ASP A 39 6.99 -11.55 -1.00
CA ASP A 39 6.90 -12.77 -1.81
C ASP A 39 6.38 -13.99 -1.00
N ALA A 40 6.74 -14.09 0.29
CA ALA A 40 6.20 -15.12 1.18
C ALA A 40 4.69 -14.95 1.41
N LEU A 41 4.21 -13.70 1.62
CA LEU A 41 2.78 -13.41 1.73
C LEU A 41 2.05 -13.76 0.42
N VAL A 42 2.61 -13.39 -0.72
CA VAL A 42 2.05 -13.72 -2.04
C VAL A 42 2.04 -15.23 -2.28
N ARG A 43 3.12 -15.93 -1.95
CA ARG A 43 3.20 -17.42 -2.05
C ARG A 43 2.13 -18.06 -1.18
N ARG A 44 2.01 -17.63 0.07
CA ARG A 44 0.99 -18.15 0.99
C ARG A 44 -0.43 -17.91 0.48
N ASN A 45 -0.70 -16.74 -0.10
CA ASN A 45 -1.97 -16.45 -0.76
C ASN A 45 -2.22 -17.42 -1.93
N ASN A 46 -1.22 -17.67 -2.76
CA ASN A 46 -1.31 -18.57 -3.91
C ASN A 46 -1.57 -20.02 -3.49
N GLU A 47 -0.91 -20.50 -2.44
CA GLU A 47 -1.15 -21.84 -1.88
C GLU A 47 -2.60 -22.03 -1.42
N LEU A 48 -3.14 -21.02 -0.71
CA LEU A 48 -4.53 -21.05 -0.24
C LEU A 48 -5.52 -20.96 -1.39
N GLU A 49 -5.29 -20.10 -2.37
CA GLU A 49 -6.16 -19.98 -3.55
C GLU A 49 -6.14 -21.26 -4.42
N ALA A 50 -4.98 -21.92 -4.50
CA ALA A 50 -4.86 -23.21 -5.20
C ALA A 50 -5.57 -24.35 -4.45
N ALA A 51 -5.46 -24.38 -3.10
CA ALA A 51 -6.12 -25.38 -2.27
C ALA A 51 -7.64 -25.17 -2.18
N PHE A 52 -8.12 -23.91 -2.24
CA PHE A 52 -9.52 -23.53 -2.11
C PHE A 52 -9.96 -22.56 -3.22
N PRO A 53 -10.06 -23.00 -4.49
CA PRO A 53 -10.33 -22.12 -5.63
C PRO A 53 -11.65 -21.33 -5.53
N HIS A 54 -12.65 -21.88 -4.81
CA HIS A 54 -13.96 -21.23 -4.61
C HIS A 54 -13.92 -20.08 -3.60
N LEU A 55 -12.83 -19.94 -2.81
CA LEU A 55 -12.60 -18.84 -1.86
C LEU A 55 -11.81 -17.67 -2.48
N ILE A 56 -11.44 -17.74 -3.77
CA ILE A 56 -10.70 -16.65 -4.43
C ILE A 56 -11.53 -15.36 -4.40
N ARG A 57 -10.97 -14.34 -3.76
CA ARG A 57 -11.63 -13.06 -3.52
C ARG A 57 -11.58 -12.15 -4.74
N ALA A 58 -12.50 -11.19 -4.82
CA ALA A 58 -12.48 -10.16 -5.84
C ALA A 58 -11.27 -9.21 -5.70
N ASP A 59 -10.84 -8.97 -4.46
CA ASP A 59 -9.67 -8.18 -4.08
C ASP A 59 -8.40 -9.02 -3.92
N SER A 60 -8.34 -10.21 -4.55
CA SER A 60 -7.13 -11.04 -4.53
C SER A 60 -5.92 -10.30 -5.09
N PRO A 61 -4.77 -10.35 -4.41
CA PRO A 61 -3.52 -9.76 -4.89
C PRO A 61 -3.10 -10.28 -6.27
N ASN A 62 -3.57 -11.46 -6.66
CA ASN A 62 -3.31 -12.06 -7.97
C ASN A 62 -4.03 -11.38 -9.13
N ARG A 63 -4.91 -10.42 -8.83
CA ARG A 63 -5.66 -9.64 -9.83
C ARG A 63 -5.14 -8.21 -9.98
N LEU A 64 -4.23 -7.78 -9.11
CA LEU A 64 -3.72 -6.41 -9.04
C LEU A 64 -2.25 -6.35 -9.50
N VAL A 65 -1.87 -5.25 -10.17
CA VAL A 65 -0.50 -4.93 -10.58
C VAL A 65 -0.17 -3.54 -10.05
N GLY A 66 0.96 -3.40 -9.34
CA GLY A 66 1.43 -2.10 -8.85
C GLY A 66 0.46 -1.41 -7.89
N ALA A 67 0.52 -0.08 -7.84
CA ALA A 67 -0.35 0.77 -7.04
C ALA A 67 -1.08 1.81 -7.88
N ALA A 68 -2.28 2.20 -7.44
CA ALA A 68 -3.06 3.25 -8.09
C ALA A 68 -2.37 4.62 -7.94
N VAL A 69 -2.32 5.39 -9.03
CA VAL A 69 -1.66 6.70 -9.10
C VAL A 69 -2.58 7.88 -8.73
N GLU A 70 -3.59 7.66 -7.90
CA GLU A 70 -4.61 8.67 -7.58
C GLU A 70 -4.05 9.94 -6.90
N ALA A 71 -2.99 9.80 -6.11
CA ALA A 71 -2.39 10.89 -5.31
C ALA A 71 -1.20 11.59 -5.98
N SER A 72 -0.81 11.21 -7.21
CA SER A 72 0.35 11.81 -7.89
C SER A 72 0.05 13.23 -8.39
N PRO A 73 1.03 14.18 -8.28
CA PRO A 73 0.94 15.50 -8.86
C PRO A 73 1.16 15.52 -10.39
N LEU A 74 1.57 14.40 -11.00
CA LEU A 74 1.79 14.24 -12.42
C LEU A 74 0.49 13.87 -13.16
N ALA A 75 0.40 14.20 -14.45
CA ALA A 75 -0.71 13.80 -15.29
C ALA A 75 -0.76 12.26 -15.41
N LYS A 76 -1.93 11.73 -15.70
CA LYS A 76 -2.16 10.28 -15.85
C LYS A 76 -2.16 9.89 -17.31
N VAL A 77 -1.56 8.74 -17.60
CA VAL A 77 -1.49 8.13 -18.94
C VAL A 77 -2.04 6.72 -18.89
N ALA A 78 -3.03 6.42 -19.70
CA ALA A 78 -3.50 5.06 -19.91
C ALA A 78 -2.56 4.30 -20.84
N HIS A 79 -2.12 3.09 -20.45
CA HIS A 79 -1.32 2.22 -21.28
C HIS A 79 -2.15 1.56 -22.38
N ALA A 80 -1.74 1.66 -23.64
CA ALA A 80 -2.41 0.99 -24.75
C ALA A 80 -2.36 -0.54 -24.62
N VAL A 81 -1.26 -1.06 -24.10
CA VAL A 81 -1.11 -2.46 -23.69
C VAL A 81 -0.74 -2.48 -22.21
N ARG A 82 -1.47 -3.24 -21.40
CA ARG A 82 -1.23 -3.32 -19.96
C ARG A 82 0.22 -3.68 -19.64
N MET A 83 0.84 -2.97 -18.68
CA MET A 83 2.15 -3.32 -18.12
C MET A 83 1.96 -4.37 -17.02
N MET A 84 2.48 -5.56 -17.27
CA MET A 84 2.31 -6.73 -16.41
C MET A 84 3.44 -6.85 -15.38
N SER A 85 3.20 -7.57 -14.31
CA SER A 85 4.24 -8.10 -13.41
C SER A 85 4.81 -9.41 -13.98
N LEU A 86 5.77 -9.99 -13.28
CA LEU A 86 6.30 -11.32 -13.57
C LEU A 86 5.98 -12.28 -12.42
N ASP A 87 5.78 -13.56 -12.73
CA ASP A 87 5.80 -14.59 -11.72
C ASP A 87 7.25 -14.82 -11.26
N ASN A 88 7.44 -15.24 -10.01
CA ASN A 88 8.76 -15.45 -9.43
C ASN A 88 9.12 -16.93 -9.39
N ALA A 89 10.41 -17.22 -9.62
CA ALA A 89 11.10 -18.47 -9.30
C ALA A 89 12.18 -18.17 -8.24
N PHE A 90 12.40 -19.09 -7.32
CA PHE A 90 13.38 -18.95 -6.24
C PHE A 90 14.39 -20.10 -6.21
N ALA A 91 14.12 -21.15 -6.97
CA ALA A 91 14.95 -22.34 -7.07
C ALA A 91 15.03 -22.85 -8.51
N ALA A 92 16.02 -23.68 -8.78
CA ALA A 92 16.20 -24.29 -10.10
C ALA A 92 14.97 -25.11 -10.54
N GLU A 93 14.34 -25.80 -9.60
CA GLU A 93 13.14 -26.61 -9.81
C GLU A 93 11.95 -25.78 -10.31
N ASP A 94 11.82 -24.53 -9.85
CA ASP A 94 10.78 -23.61 -10.31
C ASP A 94 10.97 -23.25 -11.79
N VAL A 95 12.23 -23.10 -12.24
CA VAL A 95 12.59 -22.82 -13.64
C VAL A 95 12.33 -24.05 -14.52
N GLU A 96 12.67 -25.26 -14.03
CA GLU A 96 12.36 -26.51 -14.69
C GLU A 96 10.85 -26.70 -14.88
N GLU A 97 10.07 -26.44 -13.83
CA GLU A 97 8.61 -26.53 -13.89
C GLU A 97 8.02 -25.43 -14.83
N PHE A 98 8.59 -24.24 -14.86
CA PHE A 98 8.21 -23.20 -15.81
C PHE A 98 8.40 -23.70 -17.26
N ALA A 99 9.55 -24.25 -17.59
CA ALA A 99 9.84 -24.80 -18.91
C ALA A 99 8.91 -25.98 -19.25
N ALA A 100 8.64 -26.88 -18.29
CA ALA A 100 7.70 -27.98 -18.45
C ALA A 100 6.26 -27.47 -18.66
N ARG A 101 5.84 -26.46 -17.95
CA ARG A 101 4.52 -25.81 -18.11
C ARG A 101 4.36 -25.19 -19.49
N VAL A 102 5.41 -24.53 -20.01
CA VAL A 102 5.42 -23.99 -21.40
C VAL A 102 5.23 -25.11 -22.42
N ARG A 103 5.99 -26.22 -22.29
CA ARG A 103 5.85 -27.40 -23.19
C ARG A 103 4.44 -27.97 -23.13
N ARG A 104 3.89 -28.20 -21.95
CA ARG A 104 2.53 -28.75 -21.79
C ARG A 104 1.48 -27.84 -22.43
N PHE A 105 1.57 -26.52 -22.18
CA PHE A 105 0.61 -25.55 -22.73
C PHE A 105 0.63 -25.51 -24.25
N LEU A 106 1.81 -25.55 -24.84
CA LEU A 106 1.99 -25.54 -26.29
C LEU A 106 1.80 -26.92 -26.95
N ASN A 107 1.56 -27.97 -26.17
CA ASN A 107 1.46 -29.38 -26.61
C ASN A 107 2.72 -29.84 -27.35
N LEU A 108 3.89 -29.51 -26.80
CA LEU A 108 5.18 -29.91 -27.32
C LEU A 108 5.64 -31.21 -26.68
N PRO A 109 6.48 -32.02 -27.36
CA PRO A 109 7.17 -33.15 -26.74
C PRO A 109 7.95 -32.73 -25.50
N GLY A 110 8.12 -33.65 -24.53
CA GLY A 110 8.81 -33.36 -23.27
C GLY A 110 10.29 -32.97 -23.44
N ASP A 111 10.92 -33.41 -24.51
CA ASP A 111 12.31 -33.13 -24.91
C ASP A 111 12.44 -31.95 -25.90
N ALA A 112 11.31 -31.32 -26.28
CA ALA A 112 11.34 -30.22 -27.22
C ALA A 112 12.16 -29.06 -26.66
N VAL A 113 13.04 -28.49 -27.48
CA VAL A 113 13.81 -27.29 -27.16
C VAL A 113 12.87 -26.09 -27.08
N VAL A 114 12.84 -25.44 -25.94
CA VAL A 114 12.18 -24.17 -25.73
C VAL A 114 13.28 -23.12 -25.48
N ALA A 115 13.73 -22.50 -26.55
CA ALA A 115 14.70 -21.42 -26.43
C ALA A 115 14.11 -20.25 -25.67
N MET A 116 14.89 -19.67 -24.77
CA MET A 116 14.51 -18.51 -23.95
C MET A 116 15.63 -17.48 -23.95
N THR A 117 15.28 -16.22 -23.83
CA THR A 117 16.25 -15.19 -23.47
C THR A 117 16.42 -15.16 -21.96
N ALA A 118 17.62 -14.84 -21.50
CA ALA A 118 17.94 -14.55 -20.10
C ALA A 118 18.57 -13.16 -20.03
N GLU A 119 18.06 -12.31 -19.16
CA GLU A 119 18.56 -10.96 -18.94
C GLU A 119 18.57 -10.62 -17.44
N ASP A 120 19.48 -9.79 -16.99
CA ASP A 120 19.52 -9.30 -15.63
C ASP A 120 18.27 -8.51 -15.28
N LYS A 121 17.71 -8.79 -14.12
CA LYS A 121 16.57 -8.09 -13.57
C LYS A 121 17.03 -6.86 -12.81
N ILE A 122 17.01 -5.72 -13.51
CA ILE A 122 17.46 -4.43 -12.97
C ILE A 122 16.48 -3.98 -11.89
N ASP A 123 17.01 -3.48 -10.79
CA ASP A 123 16.24 -2.90 -9.71
C ASP A 123 16.14 -1.37 -9.88
N GLY A 124 15.06 -0.93 -10.53
CA GLY A 124 14.81 0.46 -10.88
C GLY A 124 13.32 0.80 -10.90
N LEU A 125 12.93 1.71 -11.77
CA LEU A 125 11.54 2.10 -12.00
C LEU A 125 11.13 1.79 -13.45
N SER A 126 10.13 0.93 -13.60
CA SER A 126 9.62 0.56 -14.93
C SER A 126 9.01 1.75 -15.64
N CYS A 127 9.41 1.94 -16.89
CA CYS A 127 8.99 3.04 -17.76
C CYS A 127 8.63 2.54 -19.16
N SER A 128 7.55 3.09 -19.70
CA SER A 128 7.11 2.92 -21.09
C SER A 128 7.44 4.17 -21.88
N LEU A 129 8.06 4.00 -23.06
CA LEU A 129 8.48 5.05 -24.00
C LEU A 129 7.77 4.83 -25.32
N ARG A 130 6.83 5.70 -25.66
CA ARG A 130 6.07 5.62 -26.91
C ARG A 130 6.72 6.47 -27.99
N TYR A 131 7.07 5.83 -29.08
CA TYR A 131 7.54 6.48 -30.29
C TYR A 131 6.48 6.40 -31.37
N GLU A 132 6.26 7.52 -32.05
CA GLU A 132 5.42 7.61 -33.25
C GLU A 132 6.22 8.24 -34.39
N LYS A 133 6.28 7.53 -35.52
CA LYS A 133 7.10 7.91 -36.67
C LYS A 133 8.55 8.23 -36.27
N GLY A 134 9.10 7.38 -35.42
CA GLY A 134 10.44 7.50 -34.87
C GLY A 134 10.63 8.57 -33.80
N ARG A 135 9.64 9.38 -33.41
CA ARG A 135 9.78 10.43 -32.39
C ARG A 135 9.20 10.01 -31.07
N LEU A 136 9.91 10.29 -29.99
CA LEU A 136 9.40 10.11 -28.62
C LEU A 136 8.26 11.09 -28.35
N VAL A 137 7.03 10.58 -28.23
CA VAL A 137 5.83 11.39 -28.02
C VAL A 137 5.31 11.32 -26.61
N GLN A 138 5.50 10.19 -25.90
CA GLN A 138 4.99 9.99 -24.58
C GLN A 138 5.88 9.03 -23.78
N ALA A 139 6.00 9.27 -22.48
CA ALA A 139 6.60 8.33 -21.55
C ALA A 139 5.76 8.25 -20.27
N ALA A 140 5.60 7.05 -19.73
CA ALA A 140 4.80 6.82 -18.54
C ALA A 140 5.44 5.81 -17.59
N THR A 141 5.25 5.99 -16.28
CA THR A 141 5.57 4.97 -15.28
C THR A 141 4.58 3.81 -15.37
N ARG A 142 4.90 2.67 -14.79
CA ARG A 142 4.00 1.50 -14.80
C ARG A 142 2.65 1.77 -14.12
N GLY A 143 2.65 2.50 -12.99
CA GLY A 143 1.46 2.72 -12.18
C GLY A 143 0.83 1.41 -11.71
N ASP A 144 -0.49 1.27 -11.90
CA ASP A 144 -1.25 0.03 -11.63
C ASP A 144 -1.23 -0.96 -12.81
N GLY A 145 -0.38 -0.70 -13.79
CA GLY A 145 -0.27 -1.48 -15.02
C GLY A 145 -1.28 -1.08 -16.10
N THR A 146 -2.35 -0.37 -15.77
CA THR A 146 -3.37 0.16 -16.71
C THR A 146 -3.18 1.66 -16.90
N VAL A 147 -2.89 2.37 -15.81
CA VAL A 147 -2.66 3.82 -15.79
C VAL A 147 -1.35 4.11 -15.08
N GLY A 148 -0.48 4.87 -15.70
CA GLY A 148 0.78 5.37 -15.17
C GLY A 148 0.81 6.89 -15.04
N GLU A 149 1.92 7.41 -14.54
CA GLU A 149 2.19 8.86 -14.44
C GLU A 149 2.93 9.32 -15.70
N ASP A 150 2.52 10.46 -16.23
CA ASP A 150 3.23 11.09 -17.38
C ASP A 150 4.58 11.64 -16.92
N VAL A 151 5.64 11.04 -17.43
CA VAL A 151 7.03 11.44 -17.18
C VAL A 151 7.74 11.87 -18.48
N THR A 152 6.98 12.22 -19.52
CA THR A 152 7.51 12.56 -20.83
C THR A 152 8.53 13.71 -20.79
N ALA A 153 8.25 14.76 -20.04
CA ALA A 153 9.19 15.88 -19.89
C ALA A 153 10.48 15.45 -19.16
N ASN A 154 10.37 14.54 -18.20
CA ASN A 154 11.46 14.06 -17.37
C ASN A 154 12.42 13.15 -18.17
N VAL A 155 11.88 12.15 -18.89
CA VAL A 155 12.70 11.18 -19.63
C VAL A 155 13.51 11.82 -20.76
N ARG A 156 13.10 12.98 -21.26
CA ARG A 156 13.86 13.74 -22.27
C ARG A 156 15.24 14.18 -21.78
N HIS A 157 15.46 14.22 -20.49
CA HIS A 157 16.73 14.55 -19.85
C HIS A 157 17.61 13.33 -19.57
N ILE A 158 17.13 12.10 -19.85
CA ILE A 158 17.90 10.87 -19.68
C ILE A 158 18.69 10.63 -20.97
N ALA A 159 20.01 10.75 -20.90
CA ALA A 159 20.87 10.69 -22.08
C ALA A 159 20.80 9.35 -22.84
N ASP A 160 20.50 8.26 -22.15
CA ASP A 160 20.36 6.91 -22.73
C ASP A 160 19.09 6.74 -23.59
N ILE A 161 18.13 7.67 -23.50
CA ILE A 161 16.85 7.58 -24.21
C ILE A 161 16.91 8.44 -25.48
N PRO A 162 16.98 7.82 -26.68
CA PRO A 162 16.99 8.56 -27.93
C PRO A 162 15.66 9.31 -28.11
N GLN A 163 15.71 10.56 -28.51
CA GLN A 163 14.51 11.37 -28.81
C GLN A 163 13.92 11.03 -30.18
N GLU A 164 14.75 10.47 -31.04
CA GLU A 164 14.37 10.02 -32.38
C GLU A 164 15.00 8.64 -32.66
N LEU A 165 14.20 7.72 -33.17
CA LEU A 165 14.65 6.42 -33.67
C LEU A 165 15.00 6.52 -35.16
N PRO A 166 15.85 5.63 -35.71
CA PRO A 166 16.16 5.59 -37.13
C PRO A 166 14.91 5.39 -38.02
N GLY A 167 15.00 5.77 -39.27
CA GLY A 167 13.88 5.77 -40.22
C GLY A 167 13.34 4.38 -40.63
N ASP A 168 14.00 3.30 -40.23
CA ASP A 168 13.54 1.90 -40.35
C ASP A 168 12.73 1.40 -39.12
N ALA A 169 12.59 2.23 -38.08
CA ALA A 169 11.74 1.91 -36.95
C ALA A 169 10.26 1.95 -37.39
N PRO A 170 9.41 1.06 -36.81
CA PRO A 170 7.97 1.03 -37.09
C PRO A 170 7.26 2.34 -36.74
N ASP A 171 6.14 2.63 -37.44
CA ASP A 171 5.38 3.87 -37.25
C ASP A 171 4.94 4.11 -35.81
N VAL A 172 4.60 3.03 -35.09
CA VAL A 172 4.33 3.04 -33.62
C VAL A 172 5.18 1.98 -32.97
N PHE A 173 5.96 2.37 -31.99
CA PHE A 173 6.73 1.44 -31.15
C PHE A 173 6.80 1.93 -29.70
N GLU A 174 6.20 1.15 -28.79
CA GLU A 174 6.27 1.40 -27.35
C GLU A 174 7.39 0.54 -26.76
N ILE A 175 8.50 1.17 -26.36
CA ILE A 175 9.64 0.51 -25.71
C ILE A 175 9.39 0.49 -24.22
N ARG A 176 9.61 -0.66 -23.58
CA ARG A 176 9.55 -0.84 -22.12
C ARG A 176 10.92 -1.15 -21.57
N GLY A 177 11.24 -0.50 -20.48
CA GLY A 177 12.53 -0.67 -19.84
C GLY A 177 12.50 -0.20 -18.39
N GLU A 178 13.69 -0.19 -17.79
CA GLU A 178 13.89 0.23 -16.42
C GLU A 178 14.73 1.49 -16.37
N VAL A 179 14.22 2.53 -15.71
CA VAL A 179 14.99 3.72 -15.34
C VAL A 179 15.69 3.42 -14.01
N TYR A 180 17.01 3.60 -13.97
CA TYR A 180 17.82 3.29 -12.81
C TYR A 180 18.91 4.34 -12.56
N MET A 181 19.55 4.26 -11.40
CA MET A 181 20.73 5.04 -11.07
C MET A 181 21.88 4.08 -10.78
N SER A 182 23.09 4.41 -11.23
CA SER A 182 24.26 3.58 -10.93
C SER A 182 24.63 3.69 -9.44
N LYS A 183 25.31 2.68 -8.90
CA LYS A 183 25.81 2.68 -7.51
C LYS A 183 26.73 3.87 -7.22
N SER A 184 27.62 4.20 -8.16
CA SER A 184 28.53 5.34 -8.05
C SER A 184 27.79 6.68 -8.09
N ASP A 185 26.82 6.83 -9.00
CA ASP A 185 26.03 8.04 -9.12
C ASP A 185 25.12 8.26 -7.91
N PHE A 186 24.57 7.18 -7.35
CA PHE A 186 23.79 7.21 -6.11
C PHE A 186 24.63 7.70 -4.92
N SER A 187 25.85 7.17 -4.75
CA SER A 187 26.75 7.62 -3.69
C SER A 187 27.09 9.10 -3.84
N ALA A 188 27.48 9.51 -5.05
CA ALA A 188 27.81 10.91 -5.35
C ALA A 188 26.59 11.85 -5.14
N LEU A 189 25.38 11.39 -5.44
CA LEU A 189 24.15 12.15 -5.20
C LEU A 189 23.92 12.38 -3.71
N ASN A 190 24.02 11.35 -2.88
CA ASN A 190 23.83 11.47 -1.44
C ASN A 190 24.92 12.33 -0.79
N GLU A 191 26.18 12.23 -1.23
CA GLU A 191 27.27 13.12 -0.79
C GLU A 191 26.95 14.58 -1.10
N ARG A 192 26.52 14.88 -2.34
CA ARG A 192 26.12 16.23 -2.75
C ARG A 192 24.95 16.76 -1.90
N LEU A 193 23.91 15.96 -1.64
CA LEU A 193 22.80 16.37 -0.77
C LEU A 193 23.27 16.72 0.65
N MET A 194 24.23 15.98 1.17
CA MET A 194 24.86 16.28 2.47
C MET A 194 25.66 17.59 2.44
N GLU A 195 26.41 17.84 1.37
CA GLU A 195 27.16 19.11 1.20
C GLU A 195 26.21 20.30 1.05
N GLU A 196 25.17 20.18 0.25
CA GLU A 196 24.11 21.21 0.10
C GLU A 196 23.43 21.50 1.44
N GLY A 197 23.10 20.45 2.22
CA GLY A 197 22.53 20.61 3.56
C GLY A 197 23.48 21.33 4.53
N ARG A 198 24.78 21.02 4.47
CA ARG A 198 25.81 21.70 5.27
C ARG A 198 25.95 23.16 4.89
N ALA A 199 26.04 23.46 3.59
CA ALA A 199 26.13 24.82 3.09
C ALA A 199 24.89 25.66 3.47
N LEU A 200 23.69 25.05 3.44
CA LEU A 200 22.46 25.71 3.84
C LEU A 200 22.44 26.02 5.35
N ALA A 201 22.91 25.09 6.19
CA ALA A 201 23.02 25.30 7.63
C ALA A 201 24.02 26.43 7.95
N GLU A 202 25.17 26.47 7.24
CA GLU A 202 26.15 27.55 7.37
C GLU A 202 25.59 28.92 6.97
N GLN A 203 24.85 29.00 5.85
CA GLN A 203 24.16 30.22 5.42
C GLN A 203 23.11 30.71 6.44
N ARG A 204 22.51 29.79 7.20
CA ARG A 204 21.49 30.10 8.22
C ARG A 204 22.09 30.29 9.62
N GLU A 205 23.41 30.23 9.74
CA GLU A 205 24.13 30.29 11.03
C GLU A 205 23.63 29.22 12.04
N GLN A 206 23.21 28.06 11.53
CA GLN A 206 22.70 26.93 12.32
C GLN A 206 23.76 25.82 12.44
N ILE A 207 23.69 25.06 13.54
CA ILE A 207 24.52 23.84 13.67
C ILE A 207 24.00 22.80 12.66
N PHE A 208 24.90 22.31 11.82
CA PHE A 208 24.57 21.28 10.86
C PHE A 208 24.21 19.96 11.57
N ASP A 209 23.00 19.47 11.36
CA ASP A 209 22.58 18.15 11.78
C ASP A 209 22.38 17.24 10.55
N PRO A 210 23.24 16.22 10.36
CA PRO A 210 23.11 15.27 9.25
C PRO A 210 21.75 14.57 9.17
N ALA A 211 21.06 14.37 10.30
CA ALA A 211 19.76 13.71 10.34
C ALA A 211 18.63 14.55 9.69
N THR A 212 18.85 15.85 9.53
CA THR A 212 17.87 16.74 8.86
C THR A 212 17.96 16.70 7.33
N VAL A 213 19.03 16.13 6.78
CA VAL A 213 19.23 16.02 5.33
C VAL A 213 18.53 14.75 4.82
N ARG A 214 17.54 14.94 3.96
CA ARG A 214 16.86 13.81 3.33
C ARG A 214 17.77 13.18 2.27
N GLN A 215 18.36 12.05 2.59
CA GLN A 215 19.09 11.19 1.66
C GLN A 215 18.16 10.10 1.11
N PHE A 216 18.53 9.55 -0.05
CA PHE A 216 17.87 8.36 -0.59
C PHE A 216 18.43 7.09 0.07
N ALA A 217 17.56 6.14 0.37
CA ALA A 217 17.93 4.90 1.03
C ALA A 217 18.71 3.95 0.09
N ASN A 218 18.45 4.00 -1.21
CA ASN A 218 18.98 3.08 -2.20
C ASN A 218 18.91 3.66 -3.62
N PRO A 219 19.63 3.07 -4.60
CA PRO A 219 19.63 3.53 -6.00
C PRO A 219 18.25 3.53 -6.66
N ARG A 220 17.39 2.54 -6.34
CA ARG A 220 16.03 2.44 -6.89
C ARG A 220 15.16 3.62 -6.42
N ASN A 221 15.13 3.91 -5.11
CA ASN A 221 14.37 5.04 -4.57
C ASN A 221 14.92 6.37 -5.08
N ALA A 222 16.23 6.46 -5.26
CA ALA A 222 16.86 7.62 -5.87
C ALA A 222 16.41 7.81 -7.33
N ALA A 223 16.33 6.73 -8.12
CA ALA A 223 15.84 6.76 -9.48
C ALA A 223 14.35 7.14 -9.54
N ALA A 224 13.50 6.48 -8.76
CA ALA A 224 12.06 6.73 -8.69
C ALA A 224 11.75 8.17 -8.26
N GLY A 225 12.37 8.63 -7.17
CA GLY A 225 12.22 9.99 -6.65
C GLY A 225 12.80 11.07 -7.57
N SER A 226 13.80 10.73 -8.41
CA SER A 226 14.37 11.65 -9.39
C SER A 226 13.58 11.72 -10.70
N LEU A 227 12.93 10.63 -11.11
CA LEU A 227 12.10 10.60 -12.32
C LEU A 227 10.71 11.23 -12.08
N ARG A 228 10.09 10.99 -10.95
CA ARG A 228 8.72 11.43 -10.61
C ARG A 228 8.69 12.86 -10.07
N GLN A 229 9.34 13.78 -10.77
CA GLN A 229 9.41 15.19 -10.41
C GLN A 229 8.45 16.02 -11.26
N LYS A 230 7.72 16.94 -10.62
CA LYS A 230 6.85 17.90 -11.31
C LYS A 230 7.68 18.88 -12.16
N ASP A 231 8.84 19.27 -11.67
CA ASP A 231 9.80 20.09 -12.38
C ASP A 231 10.88 19.19 -13.02
N ALA A 232 10.85 19.07 -14.34
CA ALA A 232 11.80 18.25 -15.11
C ALA A 232 13.25 18.72 -14.98
N SER A 233 13.51 19.96 -14.57
CA SER A 233 14.87 20.46 -14.31
C SER A 233 15.56 19.72 -13.16
N VAL A 234 14.79 19.26 -12.17
CA VAL A 234 15.30 18.42 -11.09
C VAL A 234 15.79 17.07 -11.66
N THR A 235 15.00 16.46 -12.54
CA THR A 235 15.41 15.22 -13.24
C THR A 235 16.66 15.45 -14.10
N ALA A 236 16.76 16.58 -14.79
CA ALA A 236 17.92 16.95 -15.61
C ALA A 236 19.22 17.01 -14.79
N ALA A 237 19.14 17.38 -13.49
CA ALA A 237 20.28 17.44 -12.58
C ALA A 237 20.65 16.07 -11.97
N ARG A 238 19.93 14.99 -12.30
CA ARG A 238 20.11 13.65 -11.77
C ARG A 238 20.67 12.70 -12.82
N PRO A 239 21.69 11.88 -12.50
CA PRO A 239 22.33 10.97 -13.43
C PRO A 239 21.52 9.69 -13.63
N LEU A 240 20.32 9.81 -14.18
CA LEU A 240 19.47 8.68 -14.50
C LEU A 240 19.93 7.97 -15.77
N ARG A 241 19.77 6.65 -15.79
CA ARG A 241 20.10 5.75 -16.88
C ARG A 241 18.86 4.93 -17.26
N PHE A 242 18.90 4.30 -18.44
CA PHE A 242 17.81 3.48 -18.97
C PHE A 242 18.33 2.20 -19.62
N LEU A 243 17.64 1.07 -19.41
CA LEU A 243 17.84 -0.17 -20.16
C LEU A 243 16.49 -0.73 -20.59
N ALA A 244 16.35 -0.99 -21.89
CA ALA A 244 15.15 -1.64 -22.43
C ALA A 244 15.15 -3.13 -22.13
N HIS A 245 13.96 -3.67 -21.86
CA HIS A 245 13.75 -5.10 -21.65
C HIS A 245 12.57 -5.68 -22.43
N GLY A 246 11.80 -4.86 -23.15
CA GLY A 246 10.65 -5.34 -23.92
C GLY A 246 9.89 -4.20 -24.59
N TRP A 247 8.66 -4.48 -24.96
CA TRP A 247 7.80 -3.54 -25.67
C TRP A 247 6.33 -3.70 -25.29
N GLY A 248 5.54 -2.71 -25.62
CA GLY A 248 4.09 -2.69 -25.53
C GLY A 248 3.41 -2.69 -26.90
N GLU A 249 2.70 -1.59 -27.22
CA GLU A 249 2.05 -1.44 -28.53
C GLU A 249 3.08 -1.23 -29.62
N VAL A 250 2.93 -1.99 -30.72
CA VAL A 250 3.76 -1.87 -31.91
C VAL A 250 2.93 -2.02 -33.17
N SER A 251 3.22 -1.21 -34.21
CA SER A 251 2.58 -1.36 -35.53
C SER A 251 3.18 -2.51 -36.35
N ALA A 252 4.45 -2.87 -36.11
CA ALA A 252 5.13 -4.03 -36.66
C ALA A 252 6.28 -4.45 -35.73
N LEU A 253 6.63 -5.74 -35.74
CA LEU A 253 7.79 -6.25 -35.05
C LEU A 253 8.99 -6.34 -36.00
N PRO A 254 10.20 -5.92 -35.58
CA PRO A 254 11.39 -5.98 -36.44
C PRO A 254 11.99 -7.39 -36.53
N ALA A 255 11.52 -8.33 -35.71
CA ALA A 255 11.96 -9.72 -35.70
C ALA A 255 10.85 -10.65 -35.19
N ASP A 256 11.02 -11.98 -35.34
CA ASP A 256 10.09 -13.01 -34.90
C ASP A 256 10.52 -13.67 -33.57
N THR A 257 11.61 -13.17 -32.99
CA THR A 257 12.15 -13.65 -31.68
C THR A 257 12.36 -12.51 -30.69
N GLN A 258 12.26 -12.81 -29.41
CA GLN A 258 12.55 -11.87 -28.32
C GLN A 258 13.96 -11.31 -28.45
N PHE A 259 14.94 -12.19 -28.66
CA PHE A 259 16.34 -11.83 -28.84
C PHE A 259 16.56 -10.94 -30.08
N GLY A 260 15.87 -11.23 -31.18
CA GLY A 260 15.95 -10.42 -32.40
C GLY A 260 15.39 -9.01 -32.24
N VAL A 261 14.24 -8.88 -31.53
CA VAL A 261 13.67 -7.54 -31.25
C VAL A 261 14.61 -6.74 -30.37
N MET A 262 15.17 -7.33 -29.30
CA MET A 262 16.12 -6.64 -28.43
C MET A 262 17.37 -6.18 -29.16
N HIS A 263 17.87 -6.97 -30.14
CA HIS A 263 18.96 -6.57 -31.00
C HIS A 263 18.59 -5.40 -31.96
N ALA A 264 17.35 -5.39 -32.46
CA ALA A 264 16.86 -4.27 -33.25
C ALA A 264 16.80 -2.98 -32.42
N LEU A 265 16.31 -3.06 -31.15
CA LEU A 265 16.33 -1.91 -30.25
C LEU A 265 17.75 -1.37 -30.02
N ALA A 266 18.73 -2.26 -29.79
CA ALA A 266 20.13 -1.87 -29.68
C ALA A 266 20.64 -1.21 -30.95
N GLY A 267 20.26 -1.72 -32.13
CA GLY A 267 20.56 -1.14 -33.46
C GLY A 267 19.96 0.25 -33.67
N TRP A 268 18.84 0.55 -33.03
CA TRP A 268 18.20 1.89 -33.03
C TRP A 268 18.80 2.83 -31.97
N GLY A 269 19.86 2.42 -31.27
CA GLY A 269 20.52 3.23 -30.24
C GLY A 269 19.86 3.22 -28.89
N VAL A 270 18.90 2.32 -28.66
CA VAL A 270 18.28 2.13 -27.35
C VAL A 270 19.11 1.13 -26.54
N PRO A 271 19.62 1.49 -25.36
CA PRO A 271 20.42 0.58 -24.55
C PRO A 271 19.61 -0.63 -24.11
N VAL A 272 20.21 -1.82 -24.24
CA VAL A 272 19.71 -3.09 -23.75
C VAL A 272 20.76 -3.72 -22.83
N SER A 273 20.36 -4.68 -22.01
CA SER A 273 21.29 -5.34 -21.09
C SER A 273 22.49 -5.95 -21.86
N PRO A 274 23.73 -5.67 -21.45
CA PRO A 274 24.92 -6.35 -21.99
C PRO A 274 24.99 -7.82 -21.58
N LEU A 275 24.18 -8.26 -20.63
CA LEU A 275 24.08 -9.62 -20.13
C LEU A 275 22.94 -10.42 -20.81
N LEU A 276 22.24 -9.81 -21.76
CA LEU A 276 21.21 -10.51 -22.52
C LEU A 276 21.81 -11.69 -23.30
N ALA A 277 21.33 -12.88 -23.01
CA ALA A 277 21.75 -14.12 -23.67
C ALA A 277 20.54 -14.90 -24.18
N ARG A 278 20.73 -15.68 -25.23
CA ARG A 278 19.77 -16.68 -25.71
C ARG A 278 20.24 -18.05 -25.28
N CYS A 279 19.40 -18.79 -24.60
CA CYS A 279 19.66 -20.11 -24.04
C CYS A 279 18.72 -21.14 -24.67
N ASP A 280 19.25 -22.30 -25.06
CA ASP A 280 18.47 -23.38 -25.70
C ASP A 280 18.00 -24.43 -24.69
N SER A 281 18.53 -24.44 -23.47
CA SER A 281 18.17 -25.38 -22.40
C SER A 281 18.02 -24.72 -21.05
N VAL A 282 17.32 -25.39 -20.10
CA VAL A 282 17.24 -24.93 -18.70
C VAL A 282 18.63 -24.97 -18.04
N ALA A 283 19.49 -25.88 -18.41
CA ALA A 283 20.86 -25.92 -17.90
C ALA A 283 21.65 -24.66 -18.29
N ASP A 284 21.49 -24.17 -19.54
CA ASP A 284 22.12 -22.91 -19.97
C ASP A 284 21.56 -21.70 -19.24
N LEU A 285 20.24 -21.66 -18.96
CA LEU A 285 19.60 -20.63 -18.16
C LEU A 285 20.17 -20.57 -16.75
N LEU A 286 20.29 -21.72 -16.08
CA LEU A 286 20.85 -21.82 -14.73
C LEU A 286 22.34 -21.51 -14.68
N ALA A 287 23.11 -21.89 -15.71
CA ALA A 287 24.51 -21.51 -15.82
C ALA A 287 24.69 -20.01 -15.98
N HIS A 288 23.84 -19.36 -16.80
CA HIS A 288 23.86 -17.92 -16.98
C HIS A 288 23.43 -17.18 -15.70
N TYR A 289 22.42 -17.70 -14.99
CA TYR A 289 22.00 -17.19 -13.68
C TYR A 289 23.18 -17.20 -12.68
N ALA A 290 23.86 -18.32 -12.55
CA ALA A 290 25.01 -18.45 -11.63
C ALA A 290 26.17 -17.50 -12.01
N GLU A 291 26.38 -17.25 -13.31
CA GLU A 291 27.36 -16.27 -13.78
C GLU A 291 26.98 -14.84 -13.39
N ILE A 292 25.73 -14.44 -13.58
CA ILE A 292 25.23 -13.12 -13.23
C ILE A 292 25.26 -12.95 -11.70
N GLU A 293 24.80 -13.95 -10.92
CA GLU A 293 24.83 -13.94 -9.47
C GLU A 293 26.25 -13.70 -8.93
N ARG A 294 27.24 -14.40 -9.47
CA ARG A 294 28.66 -14.23 -9.08
C ARG A 294 29.18 -12.81 -9.39
N ARG A 295 28.73 -12.19 -10.45
CA ARG A 295 29.13 -10.84 -10.87
C ARG A 295 28.29 -9.73 -10.24
N ARG A 296 27.24 -10.05 -9.50
CA ARG A 296 26.28 -9.10 -8.95
C ARG A 296 26.93 -7.95 -8.16
N ALA A 297 27.93 -8.24 -7.34
CA ALA A 297 28.64 -7.25 -6.54
C ALA A 297 29.36 -6.21 -7.41
N ASP A 298 29.92 -6.65 -8.54
CA ASP A 298 30.73 -5.82 -9.47
C ASP A 298 29.89 -5.07 -10.50
N MET A 299 28.58 -5.34 -10.55
CA MET A 299 27.69 -4.64 -11.48
C MET A 299 27.55 -3.16 -11.10
N PRO A 300 27.53 -2.26 -12.10
CA PRO A 300 27.41 -0.81 -11.84
C PRO A 300 26.02 -0.40 -11.34
N TYR A 301 25.03 -1.28 -11.35
CA TYR A 301 23.65 -1.09 -10.90
C TYR A 301 23.19 -2.29 -10.10
N ASP A 302 22.11 -2.12 -9.32
CA ASP A 302 21.54 -3.21 -8.54
C ASP A 302 20.64 -4.10 -9.40
N ILE A 303 20.71 -5.40 -9.12
CA ILE A 303 19.89 -6.44 -9.75
C ILE A 303 19.34 -7.38 -8.68
N ASP A 304 18.09 -7.83 -8.84
CA ASP A 304 17.42 -8.71 -7.87
C ASP A 304 17.17 -10.13 -8.42
N GLY A 305 17.62 -10.42 -9.62
CA GLY A 305 17.47 -11.73 -10.26
C GLY A 305 17.81 -11.71 -11.74
N VAL A 306 17.30 -12.71 -12.45
CA VAL A 306 17.38 -12.89 -13.90
C VAL A 306 15.97 -13.12 -14.46
N VAL A 307 15.62 -12.48 -15.55
CA VAL A 307 14.33 -12.68 -16.23
C VAL A 307 14.51 -13.62 -17.42
N TYR A 308 13.69 -14.66 -17.46
CA TYR A 308 13.63 -15.56 -18.61
C TYR A 308 12.37 -15.27 -19.43
N LYS A 309 12.50 -15.26 -20.76
CA LYS A 309 11.38 -15.07 -21.68
C LYS A 309 11.50 -16.08 -22.82
N VAL A 310 10.39 -16.72 -23.18
CA VAL A 310 10.33 -17.59 -24.35
C VAL A 310 10.74 -16.79 -25.59
N ASP A 311 11.73 -17.26 -26.34
CA ASP A 311 12.35 -16.49 -27.43
C ASP A 311 11.43 -16.33 -28.65
N ARG A 312 10.65 -17.36 -29.01
CA ARG A 312 9.72 -17.32 -30.15
C ARG A 312 8.48 -16.50 -29.85
N LEU A 313 8.21 -15.44 -30.62
CA LEU A 313 7.08 -14.54 -30.40
C LEU A 313 5.73 -15.16 -30.74
N ASP A 314 5.67 -16.08 -31.72
CA ASP A 314 4.45 -16.83 -32.00
C ASP A 314 4.05 -17.75 -30.82
N TRP A 315 5.03 -18.28 -30.07
CA TRP A 315 4.78 -19.04 -28.85
C TRP A 315 4.35 -18.14 -27.69
N GLN A 316 4.95 -16.94 -27.56
CA GLN A 316 4.50 -15.96 -26.57
C GLN A 316 3.03 -15.57 -26.81
N ALA A 317 2.64 -15.34 -28.06
CA ALA A 317 1.26 -15.01 -28.45
C ALA A 317 0.29 -16.16 -28.09
N ARG A 318 0.68 -17.41 -28.33
CA ARG A 318 -0.12 -18.60 -27.97
C ARG A 318 -0.22 -18.83 -26.46
N LEU A 319 0.85 -18.60 -25.72
CA LEU A 319 0.91 -18.73 -24.25
C LEU A 319 0.04 -17.65 -23.57
N GLY A 320 0.06 -16.45 -24.11
CA GLY A 320 -0.74 -15.33 -23.60
C GLY A 320 -0.41 -14.95 -22.16
N PHE A 321 -1.44 -14.49 -21.44
CA PHE A 321 -1.30 -13.90 -20.12
C PHE A 321 -2.23 -14.55 -19.11
N VAL A 322 -1.90 -14.44 -17.84
CA VAL A 322 -2.81 -14.59 -16.70
C VAL A 322 -3.14 -13.19 -16.13
N ALA A 323 -3.90 -13.12 -15.05
CA ALA A 323 -4.40 -11.83 -14.53
C ALA A 323 -3.32 -10.75 -14.33
N LYS A 324 -2.12 -11.13 -13.88
CA LYS A 324 -1.04 -10.16 -13.56
C LYS A 324 0.29 -10.41 -14.28
N ALA A 325 0.49 -11.57 -14.92
CA ALA A 325 1.77 -11.97 -15.48
C ALA A 325 1.63 -12.67 -16.86
N PRO A 326 2.63 -12.57 -17.73
CA PRO A 326 2.69 -13.39 -18.94
C PRO A 326 3.03 -14.83 -18.60
N ARG A 327 2.44 -15.80 -19.33
CA ARG A 327 2.81 -17.22 -19.19
C ARG A 327 4.13 -17.58 -19.85
N TRP A 328 4.70 -16.68 -20.61
CA TRP A 328 5.93 -16.85 -21.37
C TRP A 328 7.18 -16.22 -20.74
N ALA A 329 7.04 -15.61 -19.54
CA ALA A 329 8.17 -15.03 -18.83
C ALA A 329 8.09 -15.35 -17.33
N ILE A 330 9.26 -15.42 -16.68
CA ILE A 330 9.41 -15.63 -15.24
C ILE A 330 10.66 -14.91 -14.74
N ALA A 331 10.61 -14.40 -13.52
CA ALA A 331 11.73 -13.80 -12.82
C ALA A 331 12.36 -14.78 -11.83
N HIS A 332 13.59 -15.20 -12.05
CA HIS A 332 14.38 -16.02 -11.14
C HIS A 332 15.17 -15.13 -10.21
N LYS A 333 14.69 -14.99 -8.98
CA LYS A 333 15.27 -14.07 -8.00
C LYS A 333 16.50 -14.64 -7.33
N PHE A 334 17.46 -13.76 -7.01
CA PHE A 334 18.64 -14.15 -6.23
C PHE A 334 18.26 -14.42 -4.77
N PRO A 335 19.00 -15.32 -4.10
CA PRO A 335 18.88 -15.46 -2.66
C PRO A 335 19.25 -14.15 -1.97
N ALA A 336 18.61 -13.90 -0.83
CA ALA A 336 18.91 -12.73 -0.04
C ALA A 336 20.34 -12.77 0.51
N GLU A 337 21.05 -11.65 0.42
CA GLU A 337 22.40 -11.55 0.98
C GLU A 337 22.38 -11.57 2.50
N ARG A 338 23.36 -12.25 3.10
CA ARG A 338 23.47 -12.42 4.56
C ARG A 338 24.83 -11.96 5.04
N ALA A 339 24.85 -11.34 6.23
CA ALA A 339 26.07 -11.00 6.93
C ALA A 339 25.94 -11.28 8.42
N GLN A 340 27.08 -11.46 9.11
CA GLN A 340 27.13 -11.64 10.55
C GLN A 340 27.54 -10.34 11.21
N THR A 341 26.82 -9.97 12.29
CA THR A 341 27.12 -8.78 13.07
C THR A 341 26.79 -9.00 14.54
N THR A 342 27.05 -8.00 15.38
CA THR A 342 26.66 -8.00 16.80
C THR A 342 25.45 -7.12 17.01
N LEU A 343 24.45 -7.64 17.73
CA LEU A 343 23.30 -6.88 18.21
C LEU A 343 23.72 -6.09 19.46
N GLU A 344 23.96 -4.80 19.33
CA GLU A 344 24.47 -3.96 20.43
C GLU A 344 23.38 -3.59 21.43
N ALA A 345 22.18 -3.25 20.94
CA ALA A 345 21.04 -2.85 21.76
C ALA A 345 19.73 -3.20 21.08
N ILE A 346 18.65 -3.18 21.86
CA ILE A 346 17.26 -3.28 21.35
C ILE A 346 16.53 -2.03 21.82
N ASP A 347 16.20 -1.14 20.91
CA ASP A 347 15.41 0.05 21.15
C ASP A 347 13.94 -0.24 20.87
N ILE A 348 13.05 0.43 21.58
CA ILE A 348 11.61 0.32 21.37
C ILE A 348 11.09 1.63 20.77
N GLN A 349 10.63 1.59 19.55
CA GLN A 349 9.95 2.70 18.89
C GLN A 349 8.45 2.61 19.14
N VAL A 350 7.82 3.75 19.42
CA VAL A 350 6.37 3.84 19.63
C VAL A 350 5.74 4.50 18.40
N GLY A 351 4.95 3.72 17.67
CA GLY A 351 4.25 4.19 16.48
C GLY A 351 2.98 4.99 16.79
N ARG A 352 2.38 5.59 15.76
CA ARG A 352 1.15 6.40 15.84
C ARG A 352 -0.05 5.69 16.49
N THR A 353 -0.13 4.37 16.35
CA THR A 353 -1.19 3.55 16.94
C THR A 353 -0.82 3.00 18.32
N GLY A 354 0.25 3.51 18.91
CA GLY A 354 0.81 3.02 20.15
C GLY A 354 1.62 1.73 20.04
N LYS A 355 1.74 1.12 18.86
CA LYS A 355 2.50 -0.12 18.66
C LYS A 355 3.95 0.08 19.09
N LEU A 356 4.42 -0.79 19.98
CA LEU A 356 5.81 -0.87 20.40
C LEU A 356 6.57 -1.76 19.41
N THR A 357 7.41 -1.14 18.59
CA THR A 357 8.20 -1.84 17.56
C THR A 357 9.66 -1.93 18.01
N PRO A 358 10.17 -3.14 18.27
CA PRO A 358 11.57 -3.32 18.64
C PRO A 358 12.48 -3.17 17.41
N VAL A 359 13.57 -2.40 17.59
CA VAL A 359 14.60 -2.17 16.59
C VAL A 359 15.94 -2.56 17.18
N GLY A 360 16.62 -3.50 16.55
CA GLY A 360 17.98 -3.90 16.93
C GLY A 360 19.00 -2.88 16.41
N ARG A 361 19.88 -2.39 17.29
CA ARG A 361 21.05 -1.62 16.94
C ARG A 361 22.20 -2.58 16.70
N LEU A 362 22.88 -2.43 15.59
CA LEU A 362 23.93 -3.34 15.14
C LEU A 362 25.28 -2.67 15.11
N THR A 363 26.33 -3.44 15.38
CA THR A 363 27.64 -3.06 14.83
C THR A 363 27.50 -2.96 13.31
N PRO A 364 27.83 -1.81 12.69
CA PRO A 364 27.59 -1.60 11.27
C PRO A 364 28.20 -2.70 10.41
N VAL A 365 27.43 -3.25 9.51
CA VAL A 365 27.85 -4.34 8.61
C VAL A 365 27.30 -4.10 7.21
N THR A 366 28.10 -4.41 6.19
CA THR A 366 27.63 -4.29 4.80
C THR A 366 26.84 -5.53 4.40
N VAL A 367 25.61 -5.35 3.93
CA VAL A 367 24.72 -6.40 3.41
C VAL A 367 24.07 -5.87 2.14
N GLY A 368 24.22 -6.59 1.03
CA GLY A 368 23.68 -6.15 -0.26
C GLY A 368 24.23 -4.80 -0.71
N GLY A 369 25.53 -4.53 -0.48
CA GLY A 369 26.19 -3.28 -0.87
C GLY A 369 25.82 -2.07 -0.01
N VAL A 370 25.01 -2.23 1.04
CA VAL A 370 24.57 -1.15 1.95
C VAL A 370 25.04 -1.42 3.37
N VAL A 371 25.51 -0.36 4.06
CA VAL A 371 25.86 -0.45 5.47
C VAL A 371 24.59 -0.45 6.32
N VAL A 372 24.38 -1.55 7.04
CA VAL A 372 23.26 -1.76 7.93
C VAL A 372 23.69 -1.58 9.37
N SER A 373 23.08 -0.64 10.07
CA SER A 373 23.30 -0.37 11.51
C SER A 373 22.03 -0.58 12.35
N ASN A 374 20.89 -0.81 11.72
CA ASN A 374 19.63 -1.07 12.39
C ASN A 374 18.89 -2.22 11.71
N VAL A 375 18.15 -3.00 12.51
CA VAL A 375 17.36 -4.13 12.02
C VAL A 375 16.00 -4.15 12.73
N THR A 376 14.92 -4.47 12.01
CA THR A 376 13.64 -4.68 12.68
C THR A 376 13.64 -6.02 13.41
N LEU A 377 13.06 -6.04 14.61
CA LEU A 377 12.77 -7.25 15.38
C LEU A 377 11.26 -7.50 15.45
N HIS A 378 10.50 -6.78 14.63
CA HIS A 378 9.05 -6.88 14.39
C HIS A 378 8.16 -6.75 15.64
N ASN A 379 8.27 -7.69 16.59
CA ASN A 379 7.46 -7.74 17.80
C ASN A 379 8.12 -8.57 18.91
N ARG A 380 7.47 -8.62 20.06
CA ARG A 380 7.93 -9.38 21.23
C ARG A 380 8.12 -10.87 20.93
N ASP A 381 7.20 -11.48 20.19
CA ASP A 381 7.21 -12.92 19.92
C ASP A 381 8.35 -13.31 19.01
N GLU A 382 8.73 -12.43 18.08
CA GLU A 382 9.88 -12.63 17.19
C GLU A 382 11.21 -12.55 17.96
N ILE A 383 11.33 -11.62 18.92
CA ILE A 383 12.48 -11.58 19.84
C ILE A 383 12.58 -12.89 20.62
N ALA A 384 11.46 -13.39 21.14
CA ALA A 384 11.42 -14.65 21.89
C ALA A 384 11.76 -15.85 20.99
N ARG A 385 11.24 -15.90 19.76
CA ARG A 385 11.51 -16.96 18.78
C ARG A 385 12.99 -17.01 18.40
N LEU A 386 13.60 -15.86 18.13
CA LEU A 386 15.02 -15.74 17.79
C LEU A 386 15.92 -15.88 19.02
N GLY A 387 15.39 -15.66 20.22
CA GLY A 387 16.14 -15.67 21.46
C GLY A 387 17.24 -14.61 21.52
N VAL A 388 17.05 -13.48 20.82
CA VAL A 388 18.05 -12.42 20.69
C VAL A 388 18.10 -11.52 21.90
N ARG A 389 19.31 -11.08 22.24
CA ARG A 389 19.63 -10.21 23.37
C ARG A 389 20.77 -9.29 22.99
N PRO A 390 20.91 -8.11 23.59
CA PRO A 390 22.08 -7.28 23.41
C PRO A 390 23.38 -8.04 23.66
N GLY A 391 24.34 -7.91 22.78
CA GLY A 391 25.63 -8.60 22.77
C GLY A 391 25.63 -9.93 21.98
N ASP A 392 24.51 -10.36 21.40
CA ASP A 392 24.46 -11.57 20.57
C ASP A 392 25.13 -11.36 19.20
N ARG A 393 25.78 -12.44 18.73
CA ARG A 393 26.20 -12.56 17.32
C ARG A 393 25.02 -13.07 16.52
N ILE A 394 24.58 -12.29 15.57
CA ILE A 394 23.40 -12.58 14.75
C ILE A 394 23.73 -12.61 13.27
N VAL A 395 22.91 -13.32 12.51
CA VAL A 395 22.91 -13.27 11.05
C VAL A 395 21.81 -12.34 10.61
N VAL A 396 22.17 -11.30 9.90
CA VAL A 396 21.22 -10.39 9.26
C VAL A 396 21.13 -10.67 7.78
N GLN A 397 19.96 -10.54 7.23
CA GLN A 397 19.66 -10.75 5.83
C GLN A 397 19.04 -9.47 5.28
N ARG A 398 19.45 -9.14 4.04
CA ARG A 398 18.74 -8.13 3.24
C ARG A 398 18.29 -8.79 1.95
N ALA A 399 16.98 -8.92 1.78
CA ALA A 399 16.37 -9.39 0.55
C ALA A 399 15.94 -8.19 -0.28
N GLY A 400 16.59 -7.99 -1.44
CA GLY A 400 16.33 -6.82 -2.25
C GLY A 400 16.63 -5.52 -1.51
N ASP A 401 15.83 -4.50 -1.75
CA ASP A 401 16.05 -3.12 -1.35
C ASP A 401 15.44 -2.74 0.01
N VAL A 402 15.07 -3.70 0.84
CA VAL A 402 14.17 -3.51 1.97
C VAL A 402 14.82 -3.78 3.32
N ILE A 403 14.07 -3.50 4.37
CA ILE A 403 14.47 -3.50 5.77
C ILE A 403 15.26 -4.76 6.15
N PRO A 404 16.49 -4.61 6.69
CA PRO A 404 17.27 -5.74 7.16
C PRO A 404 16.56 -6.52 8.27
N GLN A 405 16.68 -7.84 8.26
CA GLN A 405 16.06 -8.74 9.23
C GLN A 405 17.09 -9.63 9.90
N VAL A 406 16.82 -10.02 11.13
CA VAL A 406 17.57 -11.07 11.82
C VAL A 406 16.98 -12.42 11.40
N VAL A 407 17.82 -13.27 10.80
CA VAL A 407 17.39 -14.63 10.40
C VAL A 407 17.86 -15.69 11.37
N ASP A 408 18.96 -15.46 12.08
CA ASP A 408 19.50 -16.40 13.06
C ASP A 408 20.28 -15.71 14.17
N ASN A 409 20.34 -16.39 15.32
CA ASN A 409 21.15 -16.00 16.48
C ASN A 409 22.22 -17.08 16.72
N LEU A 410 23.46 -16.77 16.40
CA LEU A 410 24.59 -17.68 16.51
C LEU A 410 25.04 -17.93 17.96
N THR A 411 24.59 -17.12 18.89
CA THR A 411 24.91 -17.21 20.33
C THR A 411 23.70 -17.55 21.18
N ARG A 412 22.63 -18.11 20.57
CA ARG A 412 21.37 -18.46 21.26
C ARG A 412 21.58 -19.34 22.48
N ASP A 413 22.46 -20.33 22.37
CA ASP A 413 22.71 -21.32 23.43
C ASP A 413 23.64 -20.80 24.55
N THR A 414 24.16 -19.57 24.44
CA THR A 414 24.96 -18.99 25.50
C THR A 414 24.08 -18.70 26.71
N PRO A 415 24.38 -19.23 27.92
CA PRO A 415 23.59 -19.01 29.12
C PRO A 415 23.55 -17.53 29.50
N ARG A 416 22.40 -16.90 29.35
CA ARG A 416 22.10 -15.49 29.71
C ARG A 416 20.59 -15.34 29.94
N ASP A 417 20.20 -14.35 30.72
CA ASP A 417 18.79 -14.05 30.92
C ASP A 417 18.13 -13.63 29.61
N PRO A 418 16.87 -14.03 29.36
CA PRO A 418 16.12 -13.63 28.16
C PRO A 418 15.91 -12.10 28.15
N TYR A 419 15.75 -11.54 26.96
CA TYR A 419 15.36 -10.14 26.85
C TYR A 419 13.93 -9.97 27.39
N ILE A 420 13.77 -8.99 28.27
CA ILE A 420 12.45 -8.66 28.83
C ILE A 420 11.88 -7.51 27.99
N PHE A 421 10.82 -7.80 27.25
CA PHE A 421 10.08 -6.76 26.52
C PHE A 421 9.37 -5.83 27.50
N PRO A 422 9.40 -4.50 27.32
CA PRO A 422 8.81 -3.57 28.27
C PRO A 422 7.28 -3.74 28.34
N ASP A 423 6.77 -3.73 29.56
CA ASP A 423 5.36 -3.70 29.91
C ASP A 423 4.81 -2.27 30.09
N HIS A 424 5.70 -1.28 29.94
CA HIS A 424 5.37 0.14 29.96
C HIS A 424 5.98 0.85 28.75
N CYS A 425 5.30 1.87 28.27
CA CYS A 425 5.77 2.68 27.15
C CYS A 425 7.03 3.46 27.51
N PRO A 426 8.14 3.34 26.78
CA PRO A 426 9.38 4.05 27.10
C PRO A 426 9.28 5.57 26.92
N VAL A 427 8.23 6.08 26.26
CA VAL A 427 8.04 7.50 25.97
C VAL A 427 7.18 8.20 27.04
N CYS A 428 6.07 7.57 27.44
CA CYS A 428 5.11 8.22 28.36
C CYS A 428 4.91 7.48 29.69
N GLY A 429 5.51 6.30 29.87
CA GLY A 429 5.35 5.49 31.10
C GLY A 429 3.99 4.81 31.27
N SER A 430 3.04 4.99 30.34
CA SER A 430 1.76 4.29 30.40
C SER A 430 1.94 2.80 30.17
N GLU A 431 1.02 1.99 30.68
CA GLU A 431 1.00 0.55 30.49
C GLU A 431 1.02 0.19 29.00
N ALA A 432 1.72 -0.88 28.67
CA ALA A 432 1.81 -1.40 27.31
C ALA A 432 1.28 -2.84 27.29
N VAL A 433 0.16 -3.04 26.61
CA VAL A 433 -0.58 -4.31 26.60
C VAL A 433 -0.70 -4.91 25.20
N ALA A 434 -0.78 -6.23 25.13
CA ALA A 434 -1.22 -6.95 23.95
C ALA A 434 -2.64 -7.48 24.20
N GLU A 435 -3.55 -7.23 23.28
CA GLU A 435 -4.89 -7.81 23.33
C GLU A 435 -4.83 -9.33 23.12
N GLU A 436 -5.81 -10.04 23.64
CA GLU A 436 -5.88 -11.49 23.50
C GLU A 436 -5.92 -11.91 22.02
N GLY A 437 -4.97 -12.72 21.61
CA GLY A 437 -4.80 -13.15 20.20
C GLY A 437 -4.00 -12.19 19.31
N GLU A 438 -3.53 -11.05 19.81
CA GLU A 438 -2.63 -10.15 19.10
C GLU A 438 -1.17 -10.30 19.54
N VAL A 439 -0.26 -10.21 18.57
CA VAL A 439 1.20 -10.24 18.82
C VAL A 439 1.78 -8.85 19.10
N ASP A 440 1.04 -7.80 18.77
CA ASP A 440 1.46 -6.41 18.89
C ASP A 440 1.20 -5.85 20.29
N VAL A 441 2.25 -5.50 21.00
CA VAL A 441 2.16 -4.77 22.28
C VAL A 441 1.95 -3.29 21.99
N ARG A 442 1.00 -2.65 22.68
CA ARG A 442 0.62 -1.25 22.43
C ARG A 442 0.59 -0.44 23.72
N CYS A 443 1.09 0.80 23.61
CA CYS A 443 0.97 1.80 24.65
C CYS A 443 -0.50 2.24 24.80
N THR A 444 -1.02 2.19 26.00
CA THR A 444 -2.40 2.63 26.34
C THR A 444 -2.51 4.15 26.49
N GLY A 445 -1.39 4.87 26.55
CA GLY A 445 -1.34 6.31 26.82
C GLY A 445 -2.03 7.22 25.80
N GLY A 446 -2.36 6.71 24.60
CA GLY A 446 -3.14 7.47 23.61
C GLY A 446 -2.58 8.86 23.36
N LEU A 447 -3.39 9.90 23.60
CA LEU A 447 -3.00 11.32 23.41
C LEU A 447 -2.06 11.86 24.50
N ILE A 448 -1.93 11.19 25.65
CA ILE A 448 -0.94 11.54 26.66
C ILE A 448 0.48 11.23 26.15
N CYS A 449 0.60 10.21 25.29
CA CYS A 449 1.88 9.80 24.76
C CYS A 449 2.35 10.78 23.67
N PRO A 450 3.45 11.53 23.86
CA PRO A 450 3.96 12.48 22.87
C PRO A 450 4.17 11.85 21.49
N ALA A 451 4.65 10.60 21.44
CA ALA A 451 4.84 9.87 20.17
C ALA A 451 3.54 9.60 19.41
N GLN A 452 2.42 9.42 20.13
CA GLN A 452 1.11 9.20 19.51
C GLN A 452 0.38 10.52 19.21
N LYS A 453 0.57 11.54 20.06
CA LYS A 453 -0.09 12.85 19.95
C LYS A 453 0.15 13.50 18.59
N PHE A 454 1.41 13.60 18.17
CA PHE A 454 1.78 14.17 16.86
C PHE A 454 1.04 13.49 15.71
N GLU A 455 1.09 12.17 15.65
CA GLU A 455 0.47 11.40 14.58
C GLU A 455 -1.07 11.45 14.62
N ARG A 456 -1.65 11.54 15.81
CA ARG A 456 -3.10 11.72 15.98
C ARG A 456 -3.57 13.10 15.53
N LEU A 457 -2.83 14.16 15.89
CA LEU A 457 -3.12 15.51 15.41
C LEU A 457 -2.97 15.60 13.89
N ARG A 458 -1.92 15.00 13.33
CA ARG A 458 -1.72 14.92 11.88
C ARG A 458 -2.87 14.18 11.19
N HIS A 459 -3.34 13.08 11.75
CA HIS A 459 -4.50 12.37 11.25
C HIS A 459 -5.77 13.22 11.34
N PHE A 460 -6.00 13.89 12.48
CA PHE A 460 -7.18 14.71 12.73
C PHE A 460 -7.34 15.84 11.69
N VAL A 461 -6.25 16.48 11.30
CA VAL A 461 -6.27 17.56 10.30
C VAL A 461 -6.15 17.07 8.86
N SER A 462 -5.96 15.79 8.62
CA SER A 462 -5.75 15.22 7.30
C SER A 462 -6.95 15.39 6.38
N ARG A 463 -6.71 15.28 5.06
CA ARG A 463 -7.73 15.40 4.00
C ARG A 463 -8.91 14.44 4.19
N GLY A 464 -8.69 13.24 4.73
CA GLY A 464 -9.74 12.26 5.03
C GLY A 464 -10.58 12.61 6.26
N ALA A 465 -10.04 13.37 7.21
CA ALA A 465 -10.69 13.82 8.44
C ALA A 465 -11.18 15.27 8.30
N LEU A 466 -10.69 16.20 9.12
CA LEU A 466 -11.20 17.59 9.10
C LEU A 466 -10.72 18.42 7.91
N ASP A 467 -9.63 18.02 7.24
CA ASP A 467 -9.08 18.71 6.07
C ASP A 467 -8.81 20.21 6.35
N ILE A 468 -7.90 20.47 7.27
CA ILE A 468 -7.52 21.84 7.67
C ILE A 468 -6.31 22.25 6.83
N GLU A 469 -6.54 23.07 5.81
CA GLU A 469 -5.48 23.57 4.94
C GLU A 469 -4.50 24.48 5.69
N GLY A 470 -3.21 24.30 5.45
CA GLY A 470 -2.15 25.08 6.11
C GLY A 470 -1.64 24.48 7.42
N LEU A 471 -2.34 23.51 8.01
CA LEU A 471 -1.90 22.80 9.21
C LEU A 471 -1.26 21.44 8.83
N GLY A 472 -0.07 21.51 8.25
CA GLY A 472 0.71 20.33 7.85
C GLY A 472 1.63 19.84 8.97
N GLU A 473 2.41 18.80 8.66
CA GLU A 473 3.33 18.11 9.58
C GLU A 473 4.30 19.09 10.29
N LYS A 474 4.92 19.99 9.51
CA LYS A 474 5.87 20.98 10.05
C LYS A 474 5.20 21.97 11.02
N SER A 475 4.01 22.46 10.67
CA SER A 475 3.28 23.41 11.53
C SER A 475 2.77 22.72 12.80
N ILE A 476 2.32 21.44 12.71
CA ILE A 476 1.91 20.69 13.90
C ILE A 476 3.10 20.52 14.85
N GLN A 477 4.26 20.10 14.31
CA GLN A 477 5.46 19.94 15.13
C GLN A 477 5.88 21.27 15.77
N GLU A 478 5.92 22.36 15.00
CA GLU A 478 6.24 23.70 15.51
C GLU A 478 5.30 24.10 16.64
N PHE A 479 3.98 23.91 16.47
CA PHE A 479 3.01 24.31 17.47
C PHE A 479 3.01 23.42 18.72
N MET A 480 3.37 22.14 18.58
CA MET A 480 3.64 21.24 19.71
C MET A 480 4.89 21.68 20.49
N ASP A 481 5.97 22.02 19.80
CA ASP A 481 7.22 22.49 20.41
C ASP A 481 7.05 23.81 21.16
N LEU A 482 6.07 24.62 20.74
CA LEU A 482 5.67 25.87 21.40
C LEU A 482 4.69 25.65 22.57
N GLY A 483 4.21 24.44 22.78
CA GLY A 483 3.19 24.15 23.79
C GLY A 483 1.79 24.65 23.44
N TRP A 484 1.52 24.96 22.16
CA TRP A 484 0.19 25.42 21.70
C TRP A 484 -0.75 24.28 21.34
N LEU A 485 -0.24 23.06 21.16
CA LEU A 485 -1.00 21.83 20.87
C LEU A 485 -0.67 20.76 21.93
N ASP A 486 -0.89 21.07 23.19
CA ASP A 486 -0.42 20.24 24.30
C ASP A 486 -1.50 19.33 24.88
N GLU A 487 -2.76 19.72 24.86
CA GLU A 487 -3.83 18.95 25.48
C GLU A 487 -4.60 18.08 24.48
N GLY A 488 -4.72 18.50 23.23
CA GLY A 488 -5.38 17.69 22.22
C GLY A 488 -5.89 18.42 20.98
N PRO A 489 -6.84 17.81 20.23
CA PRO A 489 -7.38 18.43 19.01
C PRO A 489 -8.15 19.72 19.23
N ALA A 490 -8.65 19.98 20.44
CA ALA A 490 -9.34 21.24 20.78
C ALA A 490 -8.41 22.45 20.66
N ASP A 491 -7.13 22.28 20.99
CA ASP A 491 -6.13 23.34 20.93
C ASP A 491 -5.97 23.91 19.52
N ILE A 492 -6.23 23.10 18.49
CA ILE A 492 -6.21 23.56 17.10
C ILE A 492 -7.16 24.74 16.91
N PHE A 493 -8.34 24.70 17.53
CA PHE A 493 -9.36 25.74 17.42
C PHE A 493 -9.06 26.96 18.29
N ARG A 494 -8.04 26.88 19.16
CA ARG A 494 -7.52 27.97 20.01
C ARG A 494 -6.28 28.63 19.41
N LEU A 495 -5.71 28.11 18.33
CA LEU A 495 -4.52 28.69 17.66
C LEU A 495 -4.71 30.15 17.24
N LYS A 496 -5.92 30.62 17.05
CA LYS A 496 -6.21 32.03 16.79
C LYS A 496 -5.75 32.96 17.92
N GLU A 497 -5.66 32.49 19.17
CA GLU A 497 -5.19 33.22 20.33
C GLU A 497 -3.70 33.56 20.24
N HIS A 498 -2.94 32.74 19.49
CA HIS A 498 -1.51 32.90 19.24
C HIS A 498 -1.20 33.67 17.93
N ARG A 499 -2.20 34.33 17.31
CA ARG A 499 -2.05 35.01 16.01
C ARG A 499 -0.87 35.97 15.99
N ASP A 500 -0.75 36.82 17.01
CA ASP A 500 0.28 37.86 17.06
C ASP A 500 1.68 37.27 17.29
N GLU A 501 1.77 36.21 18.08
CA GLU A 501 3.00 35.48 18.29
C GLU A 501 3.43 34.78 16.99
N LEU A 502 2.48 34.22 16.25
CA LEU A 502 2.73 33.50 14.97
C LEU A 502 3.25 34.49 13.90
N LEU A 503 2.73 35.70 13.83
CA LEU A 503 3.20 36.77 12.93
C LEU A 503 4.66 37.17 13.19
N GLY A 504 5.15 37.00 14.41
CA GLY A 504 6.54 37.27 14.78
C GLY A 504 7.54 36.15 14.38
N ARG A 505 7.06 35.04 13.84
CA ARG A 505 7.89 33.87 13.53
C ARG A 505 8.33 33.81 12.07
N GLU A 506 9.52 33.29 11.85
CA GLU A 506 10.06 33.08 10.49
C GLU A 506 9.17 32.10 9.70
N GLY A 507 8.86 32.44 8.45
CA GLY A 507 8.02 31.62 7.58
C GLY A 507 6.52 31.97 7.63
N TRP A 508 6.06 32.68 8.67
CA TRP A 508 4.68 33.09 8.80
C TRP A 508 4.47 34.54 8.41
N LYS A 509 3.52 34.78 7.52
CA LYS A 509 3.11 36.15 7.07
C LYS A 509 1.62 36.28 7.28
N GLU A 510 1.15 37.53 7.37
CA GLU A 510 -0.25 37.87 7.61
C GLU A 510 -1.22 37.04 6.75
N THR A 511 -0.95 36.93 5.44
CA THR A 511 -1.78 36.14 4.53
C THR A 511 -1.80 34.64 4.85
N SER A 512 -0.69 34.05 5.30
CA SER A 512 -0.63 32.62 5.64
C SER A 512 -1.29 32.34 6.98
N VAL A 513 -1.12 33.26 7.96
CA VAL A 513 -1.75 33.14 9.28
C VAL A 513 -3.27 33.28 9.15
N ASP A 514 -3.74 34.31 8.42
CA ASP A 514 -5.17 34.55 8.22
C ASP A 514 -5.83 33.37 7.45
N LYS A 515 -5.17 32.80 6.45
CA LYS A 515 -5.65 31.59 5.75
C LYS A 515 -5.76 30.39 6.68
N LEU A 516 -4.76 30.15 7.52
CA LEU A 516 -4.78 29.05 8.49
C LEU A 516 -5.93 29.22 9.48
N ILE A 517 -6.07 30.42 10.08
CA ILE A 517 -7.15 30.71 11.04
C ILE A 517 -8.51 30.55 10.37
N ALA A 518 -8.68 31.07 9.15
CA ALA A 518 -9.92 30.91 8.41
C ALA A 518 -10.24 29.44 8.10
N ALA A 519 -9.23 28.62 7.74
CA ALA A 519 -9.40 27.20 7.51
C ALA A 519 -9.82 26.46 8.79
N ILE A 520 -9.26 26.81 9.94
CA ILE A 520 -9.64 26.25 11.25
C ILE A 520 -11.08 26.65 11.62
N GLU A 521 -11.42 27.94 11.54
CA GLU A 521 -12.74 28.44 11.89
C GLU A 521 -13.85 27.84 11.00
N ALA A 522 -13.56 27.59 9.73
CA ALA A 522 -14.48 26.90 8.82
C ALA A 522 -14.83 25.45 9.27
N LYS A 523 -14.03 24.86 10.16
CA LYS A 523 -14.20 23.49 10.68
C LYS A 523 -14.85 23.44 12.07
N ARG A 524 -15.40 24.55 12.59
CA ARG A 524 -16.16 24.52 13.86
C ARG A 524 -17.50 23.79 13.78
N GLN A 525 -18.02 23.60 12.58
CA GLN A 525 -19.19 22.76 12.32
C GLN A 525 -18.82 21.65 11.33
N PRO A 526 -17.95 20.71 11.75
CA PRO A 526 -17.44 19.68 10.87
C PRO A 526 -18.52 18.61 10.58
N ASP A 527 -18.39 17.92 9.45
CA ASP A 527 -19.14 16.69 9.23
C ASP A 527 -18.89 15.69 10.38
N ALA A 528 -19.95 15.18 10.98
CA ALA A 528 -19.87 14.35 12.17
C ALA A 528 -19.12 13.02 11.93
N ALA A 529 -19.23 12.42 10.73
CA ALA A 529 -18.52 11.18 10.41
C ALA A 529 -17.03 11.44 10.19
N ARG A 530 -16.66 12.55 9.58
CA ARG A 530 -15.27 12.96 9.41
C ARG A 530 -14.63 13.33 10.75
N LEU A 531 -15.36 13.97 11.65
CA LEU A 531 -14.92 14.25 13.01
C LEU A 531 -14.66 12.95 13.78
N LEU A 532 -15.58 11.99 13.75
CA LEU A 532 -15.43 10.69 14.41
C LEU A 532 -14.24 9.92 13.85
N PHE A 533 -14.07 9.89 12.54
CA PHE A 533 -12.90 9.29 11.90
C PHE A 533 -11.60 10.00 12.31
N GLY A 534 -11.62 11.33 12.40
CA GLY A 534 -10.47 12.16 12.78
C GLY A 534 -9.93 11.87 14.18
N LEU A 535 -10.78 11.42 15.11
CA LEU A 535 -10.36 11.02 16.46
C LEU A 535 -9.46 9.79 16.46
N GLY A 536 -9.41 9.03 15.36
CA GLY A 536 -8.51 7.90 15.21
C GLY A 536 -8.80 6.74 16.16
N ILE A 537 -10.06 6.56 16.56
CA ILE A 537 -10.50 5.42 17.38
C ILE A 537 -10.26 4.14 16.58
N ARG A 538 -9.65 3.16 17.22
CA ARG A 538 -9.34 1.87 16.60
C ARG A 538 -10.59 1.23 15.99
N HIS A 539 -10.45 0.54 14.88
CA HIS A 539 -11.54 -0.09 14.11
C HIS A 539 -12.61 0.87 13.55
N ILE A 540 -12.51 2.18 13.83
CA ILE A 540 -13.42 3.18 13.28
C ILE A 540 -12.75 3.91 12.10
N GLY A 541 -12.85 3.29 10.93
CA GLY A 541 -12.49 3.93 9.66
C GLY A 541 -13.60 4.86 9.15
N ALA A 542 -13.33 5.56 8.04
CA ALA A 542 -14.29 6.52 7.46
C ALA A 542 -15.66 5.87 7.10
N VAL A 543 -15.68 4.61 6.69
CA VAL A 543 -16.93 3.87 6.39
C VAL A 543 -17.65 3.53 7.69
N THR A 544 -16.94 2.96 8.67
CA THR A 544 -17.52 2.59 9.98
C THR A 544 -18.08 3.82 10.70
N ALA A 545 -17.39 4.96 10.65
CA ALA A 545 -17.86 6.22 11.23
C ALA A 545 -19.21 6.67 10.62
N ARG A 546 -19.33 6.60 9.30
CA ARG A 546 -20.59 6.89 8.58
C ARG A 546 -21.70 5.94 8.96
N ASP A 547 -21.42 4.63 9.01
CA ASP A 547 -22.41 3.61 9.30
C ASP A 547 -22.90 3.68 10.76
N LEU A 548 -22.03 4.02 11.71
CA LEU A 548 -22.40 4.33 13.08
C LEU A 548 -23.37 5.52 13.14
N LEU A 549 -23.02 6.60 12.46
CA LEU A 549 -23.82 7.83 12.53
C LEU A 549 -25.12 7.76 11.73
N LYS A 550 -25.20 6.92 10.69
CA LYS A 550 -26.50 6.61 10.02
C LYS A 550 -27.53 6.05 11.00
N GLY A 551 -27.09 5.28 12.01
CA GLY A 551 -27.97 4.75 13.05
C GLY A 551 -28.19 5.77 14.17
N ILE A 552 -27.11 6.26 14.77
CA ILE A 552 -27.15 7.09 15.99
C ILE A 552 -27.67 8.52 15.70
N GLY A 553 -27.38 9.07 14.53
CA GLY A 553 -27.80 10.42 14.09
C GLY A 553 -27.04 11.57 14.74
N ASP A 554 -26.87 11.56 16.05
CA ASP A 554 -26.14 12.57 16.79
C ASP A 554 -24.86 11.99 17.38
N ILE A 555 -23.71 12.48 16.91
CA ILE A 555 -22.40 12.03 17.39
C ILE A 555 -22.23 12.22 18.92
N ARG A 556 -22.89 13.20 19.52
CA ARG A 556 -22.83 13.48 20.97
C ARG A 556 -23.41 12.35 21.85
N ARG A 557 -24.18 11.43 21.25
CA ARG A 557 -24.71 10.26 21.94
C ARG A 557 -23.71 9.12 22.09
N LEU A 558 -22.57 9.18 21.38
CA LEU A 558 -21.58 8.09 21.37
C LEU A 558 -21.07 7.72 22.79
N PRO A 559 -20.75 8.65 23.68
CA PRO A 559 -20.32 8.30 25.05
C PRO A 559 -21.37 7.50 25.81
N GLU A 560 -22.65 7.89 25.73
CA GLU A 560 -23.77 7.17 26.35
C GLU A 560 -23.91 5.75 25.76
N LYS A 561 -23.79 5.63 24.43
CA LYS A 561 -23.85 4.35 23.73
C LYS A 561 -22.72 3.41 24.13
N ALA A 562 -21.50 3.95 24.29
CA ALA A 562 -20.34 3.19 24.76
C ALA A 562 -20.54 2.67 26.18
N GLU A 563 -21.12 3.46 27.06
CA GLU A 563 -21.46 3.05 28.44
C GLU A 563 -22.54 1.95 28.44
N GLN A 564 -23.57 2.07 27.59
CA GLN A 564 -24.60 1.04 27.41
C GLN A 564 -24.00 -0.28 26.91
N LEU A 565 -23.04 -0.25 25.96
CA LEU A 565 -22.34 -1.42 25.45
C LEU A 565 -21.57 -2.13 26.59
N ARG A 566 -20.85 -1.37 27.39
CA ARG A 566 -20.08 -1.90 28.53
C ARG A 566 -20.99 -2.52 29.56
N ALA A 567 -22.01 -1.79 29.99
CA ALA A 567 -22.98 -2.28 30.99
C ALA A 567 -23.67 -3.57 30.48
N TRP A 568 -23.99 -3.67 29.21
CA TRP A 568 -24.55 -4.88 28.64
C TRP A 568 -23.57 -6.05 28.71
N THR A 569 -22.29 -5.83 28.35
CA THR A 569 -21.27 -6.88 28.37
C THR A 569 -21.03 -7.40 29.77
N GLU A 570 -20.95 -6.52 30.76
CA GLU A 570 -20.78 -6.87 32.19
C GLU A 570 -21.99 -7.63 32.76
N ALA A 571 -23.21 -7.25 32.35
CA ALA A 571 -24.45 -7.88 32.82
C ALA A 571 -24.80 -9.21 32.10
N ASN A 572 -24.16 -9.49 30.95
CA ASN A 572 -24.50 -10.63 30.09
C ASN A 572 -23.26 -11.45 29.73
N PRO A 573 -22.51 -12.01 30.69
CA PRO A 573 -21.40 -12.90 30.37
C PRO A 573 -21.91 -14.14 29.59
N GLN A 574 -21.01 -14.85 28.96
CA GLN A 574 -21.32 -16.13 28.33
C GLN A 574 -21.73 -17.15 29.41
N ASP A 575 -22.89 -17.78 29.20
CA ASP A 575 -23.32 -18.85 30.10
C ASP A 575 -22.41 -20.08 29.88
N PRO A 576 -21.99 -20.80 30.92
CA PRO A 576 -21.17 -22.01 30.78
C PRO A 576 -21.75 -23.06 29.83
N ASP A 577 -23.07 -23.10 29.67
CA ASP A 577 -23.78 -24.04 28.80
C ASP A 577 -24.09 -23.43 27.40
N GLU A 578 -23.72 -22.17 27.14
CA GLU A 578 -23.95 -21.47 25.88
C GLU A 578 -22.77 -21.69 24.91
N SER A 579 -23.07 -22.16 23.69
CA SER A 579 -22.03 -22.28 22.66
C SER A 579 -21.51 -20.90 22.22
N ASP A 580 -20.20 -20.82 21.85
CA ASP A 580 -19.54 -19.57 21.37
C ASP A 580 -20.33 -18.89 20.25
N GLY A 581 -20.87 -19.66 19.29
CA GLY A 581 -21.67 -19.14 18.19
C GLY A 581 -22.98 -18.50 18.64
N LYS A 582 -23.64 -19.05 19.66
CA LYS A 582 -24.89 -18.51 20.19
C LYS A 582 -24.63 -17.23 21.00
N TYR A 583 -23.57 -17.23 21.82
CA TYR A 583 -23.13 -16.04 22.54
C TYR A 583 -22.74 -14.91 21.59
N ALA A 584 -21.94 -15.21 20.56
CA ALA A 584 -21.52 -14.24 19.54
C ALA A 584 -22.72 -13.62 18.80
N SER A 585 -23.73 -14.43 18.45
CA SER A 585 -24.97 -13.92 17.83
C SER A 585 -25.72 -12.99 18.77
N ARG A 586 -25.92 -13.38 20.02
CA ARG A 586 -26.62 -12.58 21.04
C ARG A 586 -25.89 -11.26 21.32
N LYS A 587 -24.55 -11.30 21.42
CA LYS A 587 -23.71 -10.11 21.57
C LYS A 587 -23.83 -9.17 20.37
N LEU A 588 -23.83 -9.71 19.16
CA LEU A 588 -23.95 -8.93 17.92
C LEU A 588 -25.33 -8.24 17.81
N ASP A 589 -26.41 -8.96 18.16
CA ASP A 589 -27.77 -8.41 18.13
C ASP A 589 -27.92 -7.26 19.14
N ALA A 590 -27.34 -7.40 20.34
CA ALA A 590 -27.32 -6.35 21.34
C ALA A 590 -26.51 -5.13 20.90
N ILE A 591 -25.34 -5.34 20.29
CA ILE A 591 -24.49 -4.26 19.74
C ILE A 591 -25.29 -3.47 18.68
N LYS A 592 -25.92 -4.17 17.73
CA LYS A 592 -26.73 -3.52 16.69
C LYS A 592 -27.93 -2.75 17.27
N ALA A 593 -28.55 -3.27 18.30
CA ALA A 593 -29.69 -2.61 18.98
C ALA A 593 -29.24 -1.37 19.74
N ILE A 594 -28.15 -1.44 20.52
CA ILE A 594 -27.62 -0.33 21.32
C ILE A 594 -27.12 0.80 20.42
N LEU A 595 -26.34 0.47 19.38
CA LEU A 595 -25.81 1.44 18.43
C LEU A 595 -26.83 1.89 17.37
N GLU A 596 -28.03 1.31 17.37
CA GLU A 596 -29.12 1.62 16.41
C GLU A 596 -28.69 1.39 14.95
N VAL A 597 -27.76 0.45 14.69
CA VAL A 597 -27.15 0.22 13.38
C VAL A 597 -27.67 -1.05 12.72
N ARG A 598 -27.69 -1.03 11.37
CA ARG A 598 -28.10 -2.19 10.54
C ARG A 598 -26.96 -2.71 9.67
N ALA A 599 -25.79 -2.04 9.68
CA ALA A 599 -24.65 -2.38 8.84
C ALA A 599 -23.96 -3.66 9.33
N ASP A 600 -23.54 -4.50 8.41
CA ASP A 600 -22.83 -5.76 8.74
C ASP A 600 -21.37 -5.55 9.15
N GLY A 601 -20.79 -4.36 8.90
CA GLY A 601 -19.43 -4.00 9.25
C GLY A 601 -19.22 -3.57 10.70
N ILE A 602 -20.29 -3.48 11.52
CA ILE A 602 -20.22 -3.07 12.94
C ILE A 602 -20.41 -4.30 13.82
N GLY A 603 -19.31 -4.78 14.37
CA GLY A 603 -19.24 -5.97 15.19
C GLY A 603 -18.59 -5.73 16.55
N PRO A 604 -18.26 -6.81 17.30
CA PRO A 604 -17.67 -6.74 18.64
C PRO A 604 -16.44 -5.86 18.73
N ALA A 605 -15.51 -5.94 17.78
CA ALA A 605 -14.27 -5.16 17.80
C ALA A 605 -14.52 -3.63 17.76
N VAL A 606 -15.54 -3.18 17.02
CA VAL A 606 -15.95 -1.76 16.99
C VAL A 606 -16.60 -1.35 18.31
N ALA A 607 -17.45 -2.21 18.88
CA ALA A 607 -18.14 -1.96 20.14
C ALA A 607 -17.15 -1.87 21.31
N GLU A 608 -16.18 -2.78 21.37
CA GLU A 608 -15.10 -2.79 22.36
C GLU A 608 -14.25 -1.53 22.24
N ALA A 609 -13.80 -1.20 21.03
CA ALA A 609 -12.99 0.01 20.79
C ALA A 609 -13.70 1.31 21.20
N LEU A 610 -15.01 1.41 20.98
CA LEU A 610 -15.83 2.52 21.47
C LEU A 610 -15.93 2.54 22.99
N SER A 611 -16.22 1.38 23.60
CA SER A 611 -16.33 1.23 25.06
C SER A 611 -15.02 1.62 25.74
N ASP A 612 -13.88 1.12 25.26
CA ASP A 612 -12.56 1.39 25.82
C ASP A 612 -12.17 2.86 25.67
N PHE A 613 -12.42 3.44 24.48
CA PHE A 613 -12.11 4.85 24.24
C PHE A 613 -12.85 5.78 25.20
N PHE A 614 -14.14 5.61 25.40
CA PHE A 614 -14.94 6.47 26.26
C PHE A 614 -14.87 6.12 27.76
N HIS A 615 -14.39 4.92 28.10
CA HIS A 615 -14.15 4.54 29.49
C HIS A 615 -12.85 5.15 30.03
N GLU A 616 -11.88 5.43 29.15
CA GLU A 616 -10.62 6.04 29.54
C GLU A 616 -10.86 7.52 29.87
N PRO A 617 -10.56 7.97 31.13
CA PRO A 617 -10.92 9.31 31.61
C PRO A 617 -10.33 10.46 30.76
N HIS A 618 -9.10 10.28 30.24
CA HIS A 618 -8.43 11.30 29.43
C HIS A 618 -9.09 11.44 28.05
N ASN A 619 -9.48 10.35 27.43
CA ASN A 619 -10.20 10.40 26.16
C ASN A 619 -11.57 11.05 26.33
N ARG A 620 -12.22 10.81 27.49
CA ARG A 620 -13.48 11.47 27.83
C ARG A 620 -13.31 12.98 28.02
N ALA A 621 -12.31 13.39 28.78
CA ALA A 621 -12.00 14.82 29.00
C ALA A 621 -11.66 15.51 27.66
N LEU A 622 -10.87 14.85 26.81
CA LEU A 622 -10.53 15.33 25.47
C LEU A 622 -11.75 15.47 24.56
N TRP A 623 -12.68 14.53 24.62
CA TRP A 623 -13.96 14.60 23.91
C TRP A 623 -14.76 15.81 24.38
N ASP A 624 -14.93 15.98 25.69
CA ASP A 624 -15.70 17.08 26.27
C ASP A 624 -15.05 18.45 25.92
N ASP A 625 -13.71 18.53 25.95
CA ASP A 625 -12.97 19.72 25.56
C ASP A 625 -13.12 20.02 24.07
N LEU A 626 -12.98 19.02 23.20
CA LEU A 626 -13.18 19.21 21.75
C LEU A 626 -14.61 19.70 21.44
N PHE A 627 -15.62 19.17 22.10
CA PHE A 627 -17.01 19.57 21.90
C PHE A 627 -17.36 20.92 22.54
N SER A 628 -16.46 21.52 23.33
CA SER A 628 -16.55 22.93 23.69
C SER A 628 -16.18 23.87 22.52
N GLU A 629 -15.37 23.40 21.57
CA GLU A 629 -14.86 24.16 20.45
C GLU A 629 -15.61 23.90 19.12
N VAL A 630 -16.21 22.71 18.96
CA VAL A 630 -16.90 22.30 17.73
C VAL A 630 -18.35 21.90 17.97
N SER A 631 -19.20 22.19 17.00
CA SER A 631 -20.63 21.87 17.04
C SER A 631 -21.06 21.16 15.75
N PRO A 632 -20.69 19.88 15.56
CA PRO A 632 -21.08 19.13 14.37
C PRO A 632 -22.62 19.06 14.27
N PRO A 633 -23.19 19.24 13.08
CA PRO A 633 -24.62 19.09 12.86
C PRO A 633 -25.04 17.60 13.03
N LEU A 634 -26.32 17.37 13.21
CA LEU A 634 -26.86 16.01 13.17
C LEU A 634 -26.48 15.36 11.84
N TYR A 635 -26.08 14.10 11.91
CA TYR A 635 -25.74 13.35 10.72
C TYR A 635 -27.03 12.96 9.99
N VAL A 636 -27.26 13.57 8.84
CA VAL A 636 -28.39 13.26 7.97
C VAL A 636 -27.85 12.65 6.70
N VAL A 637 -28.37 11.50 6.32
CA VAL A 637 -28.10 10.95 4.98
C VAL A 637 -28.81 11.86 3.97
N GLU A 638 -28.07 12.64 3.21
CA GLU A 638 -28.65 13.38 2.09
C GLU A 638 -29.17 12.38 1.06
N THR A 639 -30.47 12.14 1.09
CA THR A 639 -31.16 11.36 0.06
C THR A 639 -31.77 12.32 -0.96
N ARG A 640 -31.43 12.11 -2.22
CA ARG A 640 -32.09 12.83 -3.32
C ARG A 640 -33.42 12.14 -3.60
N GLU A 641 -34.47 12.90 -3.71
CA GLU A 641 -35.77 12.35 -4.16
C GLU A 641 -35.64 11.83 -5.60
N SER A 642 -36.00 10.57 -5.81
CA SER A 642 -35.91 9.90 -7.09
C SER A 642 -37.08 8.94 -7.27
N GLU A 643 -37.28 8.40 -8.48
CA GLU A 643 -38.33 7.36 -8.72
C GLU A 643 -38.12 6.09 -7.89
N VAL A 644 -36.91 5.89 -7.30
CA VAL A 644 -36.60 4.73 -6.46
C VAL A 644 -36.59 5.04 -4.97
N SER A 645 -36.87 6.28 -4.55
CA SER A 645 -36.97 6.65 -3.14
C SER A 645 -38.03 5.80 -2.41
N GLY A 646 -37.61 5.23 -1.26
CA GLY A 646 -38.45 4.33 -0.46
C GLY A 646 -38.56 2.88 -1.01
N LYS A 647 -38.04 2.60 -2.20
CA LYS A 647 -38.09 1.27 -2.84
C LYS A 647 -36.90 0.40 -2.44
N THR A 648 -37.09 -0.91 -2.46
CA THR A 648 -36.04 -1.90 -2.27
C THR A 648 -35.46 -2.32 -3.61
N VAL A 649 -34.15 -2.05 -3.81
CA VAL A 649 -33.41 -2.34 -5.04
C VAL A 649 -32.41 -3.47 -4.81
N VAL A 650 -32.33 -4.43 -5.74
CA VAL A 650 -31.34 -5.52 -5.71
C VAL A 650 -30.49 -5.45 -6.96
N PHE A 651 -29.17 -5.42 -6.76
CA PHE A 651 -28.17 -5.50 -7.83
C PHE A 651 -27.71 -6.95 -8.01
N THR A 652 -27.72 -7.46 -9.24
CA THR A 652 -27.39 -8.86 -9.54
C THR A 652 -26.60 -8.99 -10.85
N GLY A 653 -25.88 -10.10 -11.02
CA GLY A 653 -24.98 -10.27 -12.16
C GLY A 653 -23.64 -9.54 -11.97
N LYS A 654 -22.83 -9.52 -13.02
CA LYS A 654 -21.58 -8.75 -13.07
C LYS A 654 -21.91 -7.37 -13.62
N LEU A 655 -21.91 -6.36 -12.74
CA LEU A 655 -22.04 -4.97 -13.19
C LEU A 655 -20.78 -4.60 -13.97
N GLU A 656 -20.92 -3.92 -15.12
CA GLU A 656 -19.83 -3.61 -16.04
C GLU A 656 -19.31 -2.18 -15.86
N THR A 657 -20.18 -1.26 -15.45
CA THR A 657 -19.89 0.18 -15.37
C THR A 657 -19.58 0.65 -13.95
N MET A 658 -19.92 -0.15 -12.93
CA MET A 658 -19.73 0.20 -11.52
C MET A 658 -19.52 -1.04 -10.64
N SER A 659 -18.93 -0.86 -9.46
CA SER A 659 -18.88 -1.91 -8.44
C SER A 659 -20.24 -2.09 -7.75
N ARG A 660 -20.45 -3.24 -7.09
CA ARG A 660 -21.68 -3.46 -6.31
C ARG A 660 -21.83 -2.50 -5.14
N ASP A 661 -20.71 -2.09 -4.55
CA ASP A 661 -20.73 -1.16 -3.44
C ASP A 661 -21.02 0.27 -3.91
N GLU A 662 -20.54 0.63 -5.08
CA GLU A 662 -20.93 1.87 -5.77
C GLU A 662 -22.42 1.89 -6.11
N ALA A 663 -22.93 0.80 -6.68
CA ALA A 663 -24.35 0.66 -7.01
C ALA A 663 -25.25 0.77 -5.76
N LYS A 664 -24.85 0.14 -4.65
CA LYS A 664 -25.54 0.29 -3.36
C LYS A 664 -25.49 1.72 -2.84
N ALA A 665 -24.32 2.35 -2.89
CA ALA A 665 -24.15 3.74 -2.44
C ALA A 665 -25.01 4.71 -3.27
N GLN A 666 -25.09 4.51 -4.59
CA GLN A 666 -25.97 5.28 -5.47
C GLN A 666 -27.45 5.07 -5.11
N ALA A 667 -27.88 3.82 -4.88
CA ALA A 667 -29.25 3.53 -4.48
C ALA A 667 -29.62 4.19 -3.14
N GLU A 668 -28.72 4.12 -2.16
CA GLU A 668 -28.91 4.78 -0.86
C GLU A 668 -28.94 6.31 -0.98
N ALA A 669 -28.09 6.90 -1.82
CA ALA A 669 -28.10 8.34 -2.10
C ALA A 669 -29.42 8.80 -2.78
N LEU A 670 -30.08 7.91 -3.52
CA LEU A 670 -31.37 8.13 -4.14
C LEU A 670 -32.57 7.77 -3.22
N GLY A 671 -32.33 7.54 -1.93
CA GLY A 671 -33.35 7.20 -0.95
C GLY A 671 -33.93 5.79 -1.09
N ALA A 672 -33.30 4.89 -1.88
CA ALA A 672 -33.69 3.50 -2.02
C ALA A 672 -32.98 2.62 -0.97
N LYS A 673 -33.54 1.46 -0.69
CA LYS A 673 -32.93 0.43 0.16
C LYS A 673 -32.23 -0.61 -0.72
N ALA A 674 -30.90 -0.71 -0.65
CA ALA A 674 -30.16 -1.75 -1.34
C ALA A 674 -30.28 -3.09 -0.57
N ALA A 675 -30.72 -4.18 -1.25
CA ALA A 675 -30.84 -5.51 -0.65
C ALA A 675 -29.94 -6.53 -1.36
N GLY A 676 -29.44 -7.50 -0.61
CA GLY A 676 -28.53 -8.54 -1.13
C GLY A 676 -29.26 -9.70 -1.85
N SER A 677 -30.57 -9.89 -1.62
CA SER A 677 -31.37 -11.00 -2.18
C SER A 677 -32.72 -10.51 -2.69
N VAL A 678 -33.21 -11.17 -3.72
CA VAL A 678 -34.57 -10.91 -4.28
C VAL A 678 -35.61 -11.57 -3.37
N SER A 679 -36.65 -10.85 -3.02
CA SER A 679 -37.78 -11.33 -2.21
C SER A 679 -39.08 -10.65 -2.63
N ALA A 680 -40.20 -11.03 -2.07
CA ALA A 680 -41.51 -10.37 -2.31
C ALA A 680 -41.51 -8.87 -1.88
N LYS A 681 -40.51 -8.40 -1.15
CA LYS A 681 -40.33 -6.99 -0.75
C LYS A 681 -39.39 -6.23 -1.68
N THR A 682 -38.92 -6.83 -2.76
CA THR A 682 -38.05 -6.19 -3.74
C THR A 682 -38.91 -5.50 -4.79
N ASP A 683 -38.65 -4.21 -5.00
CA ASP A 683 -39.42 -3.39 -5.96
C ASP A 683 -38.72 -3.30 -7.32
N LEU A 684 -37.39 -3.39 -7.33
CA LEU A 684 -36.60 -3.23 -8.54
C LEU A 684 -35.35 -4.14 -8.50
N VAL A 685 -35.02 -4.75 -9.62
CA VAL A 685 -33.78 -5.50 -9.81
C VAL A 685 -33.00 -4.86 -10.94
N VAL A 686 -31.73 -4.49 -10.65
CA VAL A 686 -30.77 -4.01 -11.64
C VAL A 686 -29.86 -5.19 -11.99
N ALA A 687 -29.86 -5.59 -13.25
CA ALA A 687 -29.22 -6.82 -13.71
C ALA A 687 -28.09 -6.53 -14.69
N GLY A 688 -26.87 -6.89 -14.31
CA GLY A 688 -25.73 -7.01 -15.22
C GLY A 688 -25.64 -8.42 -15.85
N PRO A 689 -24.69 -8.64 -16.77
CA PRO A 689 -24.44 -9.94 -17.39
C PRO A 689 -24.27 -11.08 -16.37
N GLY A 690 -24.85 -12.24 -16.65
CA GLY A 690 -24.70 -13.44 -15.81
C GLY A 690 -25.62 -13.50 -14.58
N ALA A 691 -26.66 -12.70 -14.50
CA ALA A 691 -27.61 -12.61 -13.37
C ALA A 691 -28.61 -13.78 -13.20
N GLY A 692 -28.22 -15.00 -13.51
CA GLY A 692 -29.06 -16.22 -13.71
C GLY A 692 -30.16 -16.50 -12.71
N SER A 693 -29.90 -16.91 -11.46
CA SER A 693 -30.95 -17.39 -10.53
C SER A 693 -31.83 -16.28 -9.97
N LYS A 694 -31.27 -15.10 -9.70
CA LYS A 694 -32.02 -13.95 -9.16
C LYS A 694 -32.97 -13.33 -10.19
N LEU A 695 -32.61 -13.37 -11.49
CA LEU A 695 -33.53 -12.97 -12.58
C LEU A 695 -34.74 -13.88 -12.67
N LYS A 696 -34.55 -15.21 -12.55
CA LYS A 696 -35.65 -16.18 -12.52
C LYS A 696 -36.57 -15.92 -11.34
N GLN A 697 -36.00 -15.58 -10.19
CA GLN A 697 -36.75 -15.27 -8.99
C GLN A 697 -37.54 -13.94 -9.13
N ALA A 698 -36.90 -12.91 -9.70
CA ALA A 698 -37.57 -11.64 -9.99
C ALA A 698 -38.75 -11.81 -10.97
N ALA A 699 -38.56 -12.60 -12.03
CA ALA A 699 -39.61 -12.91 -12.99
C ALA A 699 -40.76 -13.67 -12.34
N ALA A 700 -40.49 -14.65 -11.48
CA ALA A 700 -41.50 -15.42 -10.75
C ALA A 700 -42.33 -14.54 -9.78
N LEU A 701 -41.76 -13.47 -9.26
CA LEU A 701 -42.36 -12.51 -8.33
C LEU A 701 -42.95 -11.28 -9.04
N GLY A 702 -42.84 -11.19 -10.38
CA GLY A 702 -43.36 -10.05 -11.16
C GLY A 702 -42.61 -8.72 -10.88
N ILE A 703 -41.37 -8.78 -10.42
CA ILE A 703 -40.58 -7.61 -10.06
C ILE A 703 -39.99 -6.97 -11.33
N ARG A 704 -40.03 -5.64 -11.40
CA ARG A 704 -39.43 -4.88 -12.50
C ARG A 704 -37.93 -5.14 -12.53
N VAL A 705 -37.37 -5.46 -13.71
CA VAL A 705 -35.97 -5.66 -13.95
C VAL A 705 -35.50 -4.62 -14.96
N ILE A 706 -34.38 -3.97 -14.69
CA ILE A 706 -33.69 -3.02 -15.57
C ILE A 706 -32.21 -3.40 -15.72
N ASP A 707 -31.57 -2.88 -16.74
CA ASP A 707 -30.12 -3.00 -16.93
C ASP A 707 -29.33 -1.82 -16.28
N GLU A 708 -28.02 -1.84 -16.38
CA GLU A 708 -27.17 -0.79 -15.84
C GLU A 708 -27.34 0.56 -16.55
N ALA A 709 -27.68 0.54 -17.84
CA ALA A 709 -27.89 1.77 -18.59
C ALA A 709 -29.14 2.50 -18.11
N ALA A 710 -30.26 1.77 -17.92
CA ALA A 710 -31.48 2.31 -17.35
C ALA A 710 -31.30 2.75 -15.90
N TRP A 711 -30.44 2.08 -15.11
CA TRP A 711 -30.04 2.54 -13.78
C TRP A 711 -29.29 3.87 -13.82
N ALA A 712 -28.33 3.99 -14.75
CA ALA A 712 -27.59 5.23 -14.93
C ALA A 712 -28.47 6.42 -15.32
N GLU A 713 -29.54 6.17 -16.11
CA GLU A 713 -30.53 7.21 -16.42
C GLU A 713 -31.32 7.66 -15.19
N ILE A 714 -31.69 6.73 -14.29
CA ILE A 714 -32.36 7.06 -13.02
C ILE A 714 -31.43 7.92 -12.15
N VAL A 715 -30.14 7.56 -12.05
CA VAL A 715 -29.15 8.33 -11.30
C VAL A 715 -28.98 9.73 -11.91
N ALA A 716 -28.86 9.84 -13.22
CA ALA A 716 -28.70 11.12 -13.93
C ALA A 716 -29.93 12.02 -13.83
N ALA A 717 -31.12 11.46 -13.85
CA ALA A 717 -32.37 12.21 -13.72
C ALA A 717 -32.60 12.79 -12.33
N SER A 718 -31.87 12.32 -11.33
CA SER A 718 -31.98 12.71 -9.92
C SER A 718 -30.81 13.62 -9.47
N GLY A 719 -29.90 14.01 -10.40
CA GLY A 719 -28.68 14.79 -10.18
C GLY A 719 -28.72 16.28 -10.36
#